data_fb0b158792fd196fdc4ba38991b14b15
#
_entry.id   fb0b158792fd196fdc4ba38991b14b15
#
_cell.length_a   1.000
_cell.length_b   1.000
_cell.length_c   1.000
_cell.angle_alpha   90.00
_cell.angle_beta   90.00
_cell.angle_gamma   90.00
#
_symmetry.space_group_name_H-M   'P 1'
#
loop_
_entity.id
_entity.type
_entity.pdbx_description
1 polymer ?
#
loop_
_entity_poly.entity_id
_entity_poly.type
_entity_poly.pdbx_seq_one_letter_code
_entity_poly.pdbx_strand_id
1 'polypeptide(L)'
;MLENIEKYDLLITQNHIKEEILKKWSKEKKLIKTKFMTLEELKKNIFPTYDEKSIYYLMKKYNLNYSLVKEYLENIFINENQITEYRKELEKENLLINKKFNYKSIGIIGYDNIEPYIKEKLNNYNVDYIKQNQETNETITYEFGSLEEELVYASEKIIEDLKKIRIQDMYLVIPNEEYKIELSRIFKLYNIPLNIKNTQSIYSTKTSQDFLKELKNSKDIEKALNNTTKNETYNQIINIINKYTFIKEIDKTYIEIIENELKQTNIKEIEIEGALKVINIDKIYDKNKYYYILGFNQNIIPKIHEDSGLITDKIKKQNKMFTSIEKNKQEKEKIKQILNYPNIYISYKLKDNYNSYYPSSLIEDLNIEVKRVKPKYNHSNSYNKLLLSALLDDYINYNEEDKKINYLYPTYENINYKTYDNKYKITNKEIIKNYLNKELTLSYSSMNNYFLCPFKFYIENILKINKRENTFPILIGNLFHNILQNLYDEDFNLDNIFTNYLKDIELTPKERFYSKKLKEIIKQDIEVIKMQDNHTKFKTKQTEKRITLQKTKNIKFTGIVDKISNLDNYIIITDYKTGTPNTTLDNIEDGLNMQLPVYIYLIKNGLDKEKQIVGFYLQKLINKSYTEEETINNLKLNGYTINNEQIIEKIDNTYEDSKIIKGMKKTKNNFYSYTKLITQEEIKKIEEITNKNINKVIKAIEDADFKINPKRLNNELISCKYCKYKDLCFYKEEDITNLKQKPFEEIGDEDA
;
A
#
# COMPACT_ATOMS: atom_id res chain seq x y z
N MET A 1 2.57 26.59 37.37
CA MET A 1 3.29 25.66 36.51
C MET A 1 4.29 26.30 35.54
N LEU A 2 4.09 27.53 35.11
CA LEU A 2 5.00 28.30 34.27
C LEU A 2 5.68 29.42 35.05
N GLU A 3 6.10 29.15 36.26
CA GLU A 3 6.80 30.12 37.13
C GLU A 3 8.31 30.03 36.82
N ASN A 4 8.96 31.17 36.71
CA ASN A 4 10.40 31.30 36.50
C ASN A 4 10.95 30.79 35.14
N ILE A 5 10.12 30.61 34.11
CA ILE A 5 10.61 30.23 32.78
C ILE A 5 11.33 31.36 32.04
N GLU A 6 11.18 32.60 32.53
CA GLU A 6 11.85 33.81 32.04
C GLU A 6 13.38 33.82 32.27
N LYS A 7 13.88 32.91 33.14
CA LYS A 7 15.33 32.78 33.41
C LYS A 7 16.12 32.15 32.27
N TYR A 8 15.41 31.51 31.32
CA TYR A 8 16.08 30.82 30.19
C TYR A 8 16.30 31.78 29.02
N ASP A 9 17.50 31.69 28.42
CA ASP A 9 17.81 32.40 27.17
C ASP A 9 17.03 31.78 26.00
N LEU A 10 16.84 30.45 26.05
CA LEU A 10 16.14 29.66 25.04
C LEU A 10 15.14 28.70 25.69
N LEU A 11 13.92 28.70 25.19
CA LEU A 11 12.91 27.69 25.48
C LEU A 11 12.70 26.79 24.26
N ILE A 12 12.95 25.52 24.43
CA ILE A 12 12.65 24.49 23.41
C ILE A 12 11.27 23.94 23.74
N THR A 13 10.31 24.22 22.86
CA THR A 13 8.92 23.88 23.14
C THR A 13 8.11 23.73 21.85
N GLN A 14 6.96 23.08 21.96
CA GLN A 14 5.99 23.00 20.88
C GLN A 14 5.31 24.36 20.67
N ASN A 15 4.88 24.66 19.44
CA ASN A 15 4.33 25.97 19.07
C ASN A 15 3.11 26.39 19.92
N HIS A 16 2.26 25.46 20.30
CA HIS A 16 1.10 25.76 21.15
C HIS A 16 1.49 26.19 22.57
N ILE A 17 2.46 25.50 23.19
CA ILE A 17 2.96 25.89 24.52
C ILE A 17 3.60 27.27 24.46
N LYS A 18 4.35 27.56 23.37
CA LYS A 18 4.86 28.87 23.07
C LYS A 18 3.75 29.93 23.04
N GLU A 19 2.65 29.67 22.32
CA GLU A 19 1.52 30.60 22.27
C GLU A 19 0.86 30.80 23.64
N GLU A 20 0.72 29.75 24.42
CA GLU A 20 0.17 29.80 25.78
C GLU A 20 1.05 30.65 26.70
N ILE A 21 2.35 30.43 26.65
CA ILE A 21 3.34 31.23 27.39
C ILE A 21 3.27 32.71 26.96
N LEU A 22 3.25 32.97 25.66
CA LEU A 22 3.20 34.32 25.13
C LEU A 22 1.88 35.05 25.50
N LYS A 23 0.74 34.35 25.46
CA LYS A 23 -0.56 34.91 25.92
C LYS A 23 -0.52 35.25 27.42
N LYS A 24 0.08 34.38 28.26
CA LYS A 24 0.25 34.65 29.69
C LYS A 24 1.12 35.88 29.92
N TRP A 25 2.29 35.95 29.31
CA TRP A 25 3.21 37.07 29.46
C TRP A 25 2.64 38.40 28.91
N SER A 26 1.89 38.32 27.83
CA SER A 26 1.16 39.50 27.30
C SER A 26 0.14 40.07 28.29
N LYS A 27 -0.62 39.19 28.99
CA LYS A 27 -1.55 39.60 30.05
C LYS A 27 -0.81 40.20 31.25
N GLU A 28 0.36 39.68 31.58
CA GLU A 28 1.22 40.18 32.66
C GLU A 28 2.07 41.39 32.24
N LYS A 29 1.95 41.88 30.99
CA LYS A 29 2.69 43.04 30.41
C LYS A 29 4.23 42.88 30.55
N LYS A 30 4.74 41.64 30.47
CA LYS A 30 6.16 41.37 30.60
C LYS A 30 6.92 41.53 29.27
N LEU A 31 8.11 42.14 29.32
CA LEU A 31 9.07 42.19 28.21
C LEU A 31 9.86 40.86 28.15
N ILE A 32 9.86 40.27 26.96
CA ILE A 32 10.44 38.93 26.75
C ILE A 32 11.80 39.07 26.09
N LYS A 33 12.85 38.47 26.72
CA LYS A 33 14.17 38.26 26.12
C LYS A 33 14.40 36.82 25.64
N THR A 34 13.61 35.88 26.20
CA THR A 34 13.70 34.46 25.89
C THR A 34 13.35 34.16 24.44
N LYS A 35 14.19 33.42 23.76
CA LYS A 35 13.90 32.91 22.41
C LYS A 35 13.19 31.58 22.50
N PHE A 36 12.43 31.26 21.46
CA PHE A 36 11.70 30.00 21.36
C PHE A 36 12.17 29.22 20.14
N MET A 37 12.31 27.91 20.29
CA MET A 37 12.55 26.96 19.20
C MET A 37 11.74 25.69 19.39
N THR A 38 11.32 25.09 18.30
CA THR A 38 10.83 23.71 18.29
C THR A 38 12.01 22.73 18.34
N LEU A 39 11.76 21.45 18.61
CA LEU A 39 12.80 20.43 18.58
C LEU A 39 13.43 20.27 17.17
N GLU A 40 12.64 20.45 16.12
CA GLU A 40 13.14 20.43 14.74
C GLU A 40 14.05 21.65 14.43
N GLU A 41 13.65 22.83 14.89
CA GLU A 41 14.50 24.03 14.75
C GLU A 41 15.79 23.89 15.55
N LEU A 42 15.73 23.28 16.74
CA LEU A 42 16.92 22.94 17.52
C LEU A 42 17.86 22.03 16.72
N LYS A 43 17.36 20.92 16.16
CA LYS A 43 18.15 20.00 15.34
C LYS A 43 18.87 20.74 14.21
N LYS A 44 18.19 21.63 13.50
CA LYS A 44 18.77 22.47 12.43
C LYS A 44 19.79 23.50 12.93
N ASN A 45 19.89 23.73 14.23
CA ASN A 45 20.87 24.67 14.81
C ASN A 45 22.07 23.96 15.43
N ILE A 46 21.93 22.71 15.90
CA ILE A 46 23.00 21.96 16.55
C ILE A 46 23.69 20.93 15.64
N PHE A 47 23.06 20.60 14.50
CA PHE A 47 23.64 19.73 13.46
C PHE A 47 23.85 20.49 12.16
N PRO A 48 24.79 20.06 11.29
CA PRO A 48 24.93 20.59 9.95
C PRO A 48 23.61 20.50 9.18
N THR A 49 23.27 21.55 8.47
CA THR A 49 22.11 21.61 7.59
C THR A 49 22.54 21.82 6.14
N TYR A 50 21.64 21.63 5.24
CA TYR A 50 21.85 21.69 3.80
C TYR A 50 20.91 22.72 3.16
N ASP A 51 21.25 23.14 1.95
CA ASP A 51 20.40 23.98 1.09
C ASP A 51 20.19 23.32 -0.29
N GLU A 52 19.59 24.06 -1.19
CA GLU A 52 19.30 23.64 -2.55
C GLU A 52 20.58 23.33 -3.37
N LYS A 53 21.70 23.96 -3.04
CA LYS A 53 23.01 23.70 -3.69
C LYS A 53 23.53 22.31 -3.33
N SER A 54 23.37 21.92 -2.07
CA SER A 54 23.75 20.58 -1.59
C SER A 54 22.96 19.49 -2.33
N ILE A 55 21.65 19.71 -2.51
CA ILE A 55 20.77 18.78 -3.24
C ILE A 55 21.25 18.62 -4.68
N TYR A 56 21.39 19.73 -5.40
CA TYR A 56 21.83 19.73 -6.78
C TYR A 56 23.20 19.08 -6.96
N TYR A 57 24.16 19.41 -6.08
CA TYR A 57 25.51 18.85 -6.11
C TYR A 57 25.51 17.32 -6.01
N LEU A 58 24.84 16.76 -5.01
CA LEU A 58 24.79 15.31 -4.84
C LEU A 58 24.05 14.61 -5.99
N MET A 59 22.95 15.18 -6.46
CA MET A 59 22.23 14.64 -7.61
C MET A 59 23.12 14.57 -8.84
N LYS A 60 23.85 15.66 -9.14
CA LYS A 60 24.68 15.76 -10.33
C LYS A 60 25.92 14.86 -10.24
N LYS A 61 26.61 14.86 -9.09
CA LYS A 61 27.88 14.13 -8.91
C LYS A 61 27.68 12.62 -8.87
N TYR A 62 26.66 12.16 -8.15
CA TYR A 62 26.44 10.73 -7.91
C TYR A 62 25.28 10.15 -8.77
N ASN A 63 24.73 10.93 -9.67
CA ASN A 63 23.57 10.56 -10.49
C ASN A 63 22.41 9.98 -9.66
N LEU A 64 22.14 10.62 -8.52
CA LEU A 64 21.08 10.25 -7.60
C LEU A 64 19.81 11.05 -7.92
N ASN A 65 18.65 10.48 -7.63
CA ASN A 65 17.42 11.23 -7.80
C ASN A 65 17.10 12.06 -6.54
N TYR A 66 16.22 13.05 -6.71
CA TYR A 66 15.87 14.06 -5.73
C TYR A 66 15.44 13.52 -4.36
N SER A 67 14.52 12.53 -4.34
CA SER A 67 13.97 12.03 -3.06
C SER A 67 14.99 11.27 -2.24
N LEU A 68 15.91 10.52 -2.91
CA LEU A 68 17.00 9.80 -2.25
C LEU A 68 18.01 10.77 -1.65
N VAL A 69 18.36 11.81 -2.41
CA VAL A 69 19.26 12.86 -1.92
C VAL A 69 18.67 13.57 -0.70
N LYS A 70 17.37 13.90 -0.74
CA LYS A 70 16.67 14.48 0.40
C LYS A 70 16.72 13.58 1.63
N GLU A 71 16.43 12.28 1.49
CA GLU A 71 16.46 11.32 2.60
C GLU A 71 17.88 11.21 3.21
N TYR A 72 18.93 11.21 2.39
CA TYR A 72 20.30 11.25 2.89
C TYR A 72 20.65 12.56 3.60
N LEU A 73 20.25 13.70 3.04
CA LEU A 73 20.54 15.02 3.60
C LEU A 73 19.77 15.28 4.91
N GLU A 74 18.54 14.82 5.04
CA GLU A 74 17.76 14.88 6.29
C GLU A 74 18.43 14.09 7.42
N ASN A 75 19.22 13.08 7.07
CA ASN A 75 19.96 12.23 7.98
C ASN A 75 21.49 12.45 7.92
N ILE A 76 21.95 13.60 7.44
CA ILE A 76 23.37 13.88 7.16
C ILE A 76 24.29 13.76 8.39
N PHE A 77 23.73 13.84 9.59
CA PHE A 77 24.45 13.71 10.86
C PHE A 77 24.69 12.25 11.30
N ILE A 78 24.10 11.26 10.63
CA ILE A 78 24.21 9.84 10.96
C ILE A 78 25.57 9.28 10.51
N ASN A 79 26.15 8.40 11.33
CA ASN A 79 27.36 7.65 10.99
C ASN A 79 26.98 6.33 10.30
N GLU A 80 26.73 6.41 9.01
CA GLU A 80 26.54 5.31 8.09
C GLU A 80 27.47 5.55 6.90
N ASN A 81 28.04 4.48 6.32
CA ASN A 81 29.15 4.60 5.36
C ASN A 81 28.86 5.60 4.24
N GLN A 82 27.74 5.44 3.56
CA GLN A 82 27.36 6.26 2.40
C GLN A 82 27.01 7.71 2.81
N ILE A 83 26.30 7.89 3.92
CA ILE A 83 25.96 9.23 4.44
C ILE A 83 27.21 9.95 4.92
N THR A 84 28.13 9.23 5.54
CA THR A 84 29.42 9.79 5.99
C THR A 84 30.27 10.23 4.81
N GLU A 85 30.27 9.50 3.70
CA GLU A 85 30.94 9.88 2.47
C GLU A 85 30.36 11.17 1.89
N TYR A 86 29.02 11.25 1.76
CA TYR A 86 28.34 12.45 1.25
C TYR A 86 28.56 13.67 2.16
N ARG A 87 28.54 13.47 3.48
CA ARG A 87 28.84 14.53 4.45
C ARG A 87 30.26 15.11 4.26
N LYS A 88 31.27 14.24 4.21
CA LYS A 88 32.66 14.67 3.98
C LYS A 88 32.84 15.44 2.67
N GLU A 89 32.14 14.96 1.63
CA GLU A 89 32.20 15.62 0.32
C GLU A 89 31.53 17.00 0.36
N LEU A 90 30.37 17.13 0.98
CA LEU A 90 29.68 18.41 1.15
C LEU A 90 30.47 19.38 2.06
N GLU A 91 31.17 18.87 3.08
CA GLU A 91 32.07 19.66 3.92
C GLU A 91 33.24 20.21 3.12
N LYS A 92 33.87 19.37 2.28
CA LYS A 92 34.97 19.76 1.39
C LYS A 92 34.57 20.89 0.42
N GLU A 93 33.38 20.81 -0.12
CA GLU A 93 32.83 21.79 -1.06
C GLU A 93 32.15 22.99 -0.37
N ASN A 94 32.19 23.08 0.97
CA ASN A 94 31.54 24.13 1.78
C ASN A 94 30.02 24.24 1.51
N LEU A 95 29.36 23.12 1.26
CA LEU A 95 27.95 23.06 0.96
C LEU A 95 27.10 22.71 2.19
N LEU A 96 27.69 22.52 3.38
CA LEU A 96 26.95 22.37 4.63
C LEU A 96 26.91 23.67 5.41
N ILE A 97 25.77 23.97 5.98
CA ILE A 97 25.53 25.17 6.78
C ILE A 97 25.60 24.80 8.26
N ASN A 98 26.64 25.32 8.94
CA ASN A 98 26.81 25.21 10.38
C ASN A 98 26.38 26.50 11.07
N LYS A 99 25.34 26.44 11.91
CA LYS A 99 24.87 27.61 12.66
C LYS A 99 25.59 27.72 14.00
N LYS A 100 25.81 28.97 14.44
CA LYS A 100 26.34 29.23 15.79
C LYS A 100 25.19 29.09 16.79
N PHE A 101 25.33 28.15 17.74
CA PHE A 101 24.36 27.91 18.80
C PHE A 101 24.94 28.34 20.15
N ASN A 102 24.62 29.57 20.56
CA ASN A 102 25.21 30.20 21.76
C ASN A 102 24.11 30.63 22.71
N TYR A 103 23.67 29.71 23.55
CA TYR A 103 22.72 29.97 24.64
C TYR A 103 23.29 29.49 25.95
N LYS A 104 23.16 30.28 27.03
CA LYS A 104 23.75 29.96 28.34
C LYS A 104 22.83 29.09 29.17
N SER A 105 21.53 29.32 29.05
CA SER A 105 20.48 28.59 29.80
C SER A 105 19.34 28.17 28.86
N ILE A 106 18.99 26.87 28.90
CA ILE A 106 18.01 26.27 28.02
C ILE A 106 16.95 25.57 28.86
N GLY A 107 15.69 25.92 28.68
CA GLY A 107 14.56 25.20 29.21
C GLY A 107 13.89 24.35 28.14
N ILE A 108 13.52 23.11 28.47
CA ILE A 108 12.81 22.22 27.57
C ILE A 108 11.43 21.90 28.16
N ILE A 109 10.36 22.23 27.44
CA ILE A 109 8.98 22.05 27.89
C ILE A 109 8.17 21.31 26.81
N GLY A 110 7.36 20.32 27.23
CA GLY A 110 6.44 19.63 26.32
C GLY A 110 7.09 18.53 25.46
N TYR A 111 8.32 18.15 25.81
CA TYR A 111 9.03 17.02 25.22
C TYR A 111 9.47 16.06 26.33
N ASP A 112 8.67 15.04 26.60
CA ASP A 112 8.97 14.09 27.69
C ASP A 112 10.17 13.21 27.37
N ASN A 113 10.38 12.90 26.11
CA ASN A 113 11.51 12.11 25.62
C ASN A 113 12.17 12.77 24.40
N ILE A 114 13.46 12.99 24.49
CA ILE A 114 14.29 13.50 23.41
C ILE A 114 15.30 12.41 23.04
N GLU A 115 15.56 12.26 21.75
CA GLU A 115 16.51 11.27 21.23
C GLU A 115 17.90 11.43 21.88
N PRO A 116 18.55 10.32 22.29
CA PRO A 116 19.82 10.39 23.03
C PRO A 116 20.92 11.16 22.29
N TYR A 117 20.98 11.09 20.95
CA TYR A 117 21.98 11.82 20.18
C TYR A 117 21.82 13.35 20.26
N ILE A 118 20.60 13.84 20.47
CA ILE A 118 20.32 15.26 20.70
C ILE A 118 20.74 15.63 22.11
N LYS A 119 20.41 14.80 23.12
CA LYS A 119 20.81 15.02 24.50
C LYS A 119 22.33 15.11 24.65
N GLU A 120 23.06 14.26 23.96
CA GLU A 120 24.54 14.30 23.95
C GLU A 120 25.09 15.63 23.42
N LYS A 121 24.49 16.18 22.36
CA LYS A 121 24.89 17.51 21.85
C LYS A 121 24.56 18.63 22.84
N LEU A 122 23.50 18.45 23.64
CA LEU A 122 23.08 19.42 24.65
C LEU A 122 23.84 19.31 25.96
N ASN A 123 24.63 18.26 26.23
CA ASN A 123 25.38 18.06 27.47
C ASN A 123 26.38 19.19 27.78
N ASN A 124 26.80 19.94 26.76
CA ASN A 124 27.73 21.09 26.92
C ASN A 124 26.99 22.39 27.33
N TYR A 125 25.66 22.36 27.51
CA TYR A 125 24.83 23.49 27.85
C TYR A 125 24.10 23.26 29.19
N ASN A 126 23.74 24.36 29.87
CA ASN A 126 22.90 24.26 31.07
C ASN A 126 21.43 24.05 30.64
N VAL A 127 20.91 22.81 30.77
CA VAL A 127 19.60 22.40 30.29
C VAL A 127 18.72 21.91 31.42
N ASP A 128 17.56 22.54 31.58
CA ASP A 128 16.51 22.10 32.53
C ASP A 128 15.32 21.49 31.78
N TYR A 129 14.89 20.28 32.20
CA TYR A 129 13.68 19.62 31.70
C TYR A 129 12.50 19.95 32.61
N ILE A 130 11.51 20.66 32.08
CA ILE A 130 10.35 21.13 32.81
C ILE A 130 9.17 20.19 32.56
N LYS A 131 8.77 19.43 33.58
CA LYS A 131 7.63 18.52 33.51
C LYS A 131 6.31 19.32 33.58
N GLN A 132 5.34 18.89 32.78
CA GLN A 132 3.95 19.35 32.89
C GLN A 132 3.16 18.41 33.81
N ASN A 133 2.37 18.97 34.74
CA ASN A 133 1.44 18.14 35.53
C ASN A 133 0.30 17.68 34.62
N GLN A 134 -0.03 16.41 34.71
CA GLN A 134 -1.14 15.80 33.99
C GLN A 134 -2.35 15.74 34.93
N GLU A 135 -3.45 16.32 34.46
CA GLU A 135 -4.76 16.11 35.07
C GLU A 135 -5.39 14.89 34.40
N THR A 136 -5.97 14.00 35.14
CA THR A 136 -6.68 12.83 34.63
C THR A 136 -8.16 13.18 34.50
N ASN A 137 -8.74 13.07 33.31
CA ASN A 137 -10.17 13.19 33.08
C ASN A 137 -10.75 11.84 32.67
N GLU A 138 -11.98 11.56 33.06
CA GLU A 138 -12.72 10.41 32.58
C GLU A 138 -13.14 10.66 31.13
N THR A 139 -12.73 9.77 30.25
CA THR A 139 -13.01 9.83 28.82
C THR A 139 -13.98 8.72 28.44
N ILE A 140 -14.94 9.03 27.58
CA ILE A 140 -15.91 8.06 27.04
C ILE A 140 -15.66 7.91 25.56
N THR A 141 -15.73 6.67 25.08
CA THR A 141 -15.58 6.34 23.65
C THR A 141 -16.91 5.81 23.10
N TYR A 142 -17.23 6.19 21.87
CA TYR A 142 -18.45 5.77 21.18
C TYR A 142 -18.13 4.76 20.07
N GLU A 143 -18.83 3.61 20.11
CA GLU A 143 -18.71 2.54 19.12
C GLU A 143 -19.82 2.63 18.07
N PHE A 144 -19.45 2.51 16.78
CA PHE A 144 -20.38 2.49 15.65
C PHE A 144 -20.18 1.25 14.77
N GLY A 145 -21.27 0.74 14.23
CA GLY A 145 -21.25 -0.41 13.33
C GLY A 145 -20.54 -0.11 12.00
N SER A 146 -20.62 1.14 11.51
CA SER A 146 -20.03 1.55 10.23
C SER A 146 -19.46 2.96 10.27
N LEU A 147 -18.60 3.28 9.26
CA LEU A 147 -18.08 4.63 9.05
C LEU A 147 -19.21 5.65 8.89
N GLU A 148 -20.26 5.30 8.15
CA GLU A 148 -21.38 6.19 7.92
C GLU A 148 -22.13 6.52 9.21
N GLU A 149 -22.41 5.52 10.05
CA GLU A 149 -23.04 5.75 11.37
C GLU A 149 -22.18 6.64 12.26
N GLU A 150 -20.86 6.44 12.27
CA GLU A 150 -19.91 7.27 13.03
C GLU A 150 -19.98 8.73 12.59
N LEU A 151 -19.92 8.99 11.28
CA LEU A 151 -19.92 10.35 10.71
C LEU A 151 -21.27 11.04 10.88
N VAL A 152 -22.37 10.32 10.72
CA VAL A 152 -23.71 10.86 10.94
C VAL A 152 -23.89 11.26 12.40
N TYR A 153 -23.53 10.39 13.34
CA TYR A 153 -23.64 10.73 14.76
C TYR A 153 -22.74 11.91 15.15
N ALA A 154 -21.51 11.94 14.62
CA ALA A 154 -20.60 13.06 14.84
C ALA A 154 -21.20 14.38 14.31
N SER A 155 -21.84 14.36 13.13
CA SER A 155 -22.54 15.52 12.56
C SER A 155 -23.67 16.01 13.47
N GLU A 156 -24.50 15.09 13.97
CA GLU A 156 -25.60 15.41 14.88
C GLU A 156 -25.08 15.98 16.22
N LYS A 157 -24.04 15.36 16.77
CA LYS A 157 -23.38 15.80 18.01
C LYS A 157 -22.82 17.22 17.84
N ILE A 158 -22.15 17.51 16.74
CA ILE A 158 -21.62 18.84 16.45
C ILE A 158 -22.73 19.87 16.31
N ILE A 159 -23.84 19.53 15.63
CA ILE A 159 -25.01 20.44 15.52
C ILE A 159 -25.63 20.72 16.90
N GLU A 160 -25.72 19.71 17.75
CA GLU A 160 -26.20 19.89 19.13
C GLU A 160 -25.24 20.80 19.94
N ASP A 161 -23.95 20.59 19.82
CA ASP A 161 -22.93 21.34 20.52
C ASP A 161 -22.79 22.79 20.00
N LEU A 162 -23.04 23.05 18.72
CA LEU A 162 -23.08 24.42 18.14
C LEU A 162 -24.12 25.33 18.78
N LYS A 163 -25.12 24.79 19.47
CA LYS A 163 -26.07 25.59 20.25
C LYS A 163 -25.43 26.28 21.47
N LYS A 164 -24.26 25.77 21.91
CA LYS A 164 -23.58 26.24 23.13
C LYS A 164 -22.13 26.66 22.90
N ILE A 165 -21.49 26.14 21.86
CA ILE A 165 -20.08 26.27 21.59
C ILE A 165 -19.90 26.92 20.21
N ARG A 166 -18.98 27.87 20.11
CA ARG A 166 -18.69 28.56 18.83
C ARG A 166 -17.91 27.59 17.93
N ILE A 167 -18.23 27.55 16.65
CA ILE A 167 -17.57 26.72 15.65
C ILE A 167 -16.05 26.91 15.60
N GLN A 168 -15.56 28.11 15.91
CA GLN A 168 -14.13 28.44 15.97
C GLN A 168 -13.39 27.77 17.13
N ASP A 169 -14.13 27.25 18.11
CA ASP A 169 -13.58 26.54 19.27
C ASP A 169 -13.67 25.01 19.11
N MET A 170 -14.23 24.54 17.99
CA MET A 170 -14.40 23.13 17.64
C MET A 170 -13.42 22.70 16.56
N TYR A 171 -12.89 21.49 16.71
CA TYR A 171 -11.99 20.85 15.75
C TYR A 171 -12.40 19.42 15.51
N LEU A 172 -12.43 19.02 14.23
CA LEU A 172 -12.64 17.65 13.84
C LEU A 172 -11.31 16.98 13.53
N VAL A 173 -11.05 15.86 14.16
CA VAL A 173 -9.82 15.09 13.99
C VAL A 173 -10.12 13.81 13.24
N ILE A 174 -9.52 13.66 12.08
CA ILE A 174 -9.68 12.47 11.23
C ILE A 174 -8.37 11.71 11.11
N PRO A 175 -8.41 10.37 11.03
CA PRO A 175 -7.20 9.55 11.06
C PRO A 175 -6.43 9.55 9.74
N ASN A 176 -7.13 9.57 8.60
CA ASN A 176 -6.54 9.41 7.27
C ASN A 176 -7.37 10.06 6.16
N GLU A 177 -6.88 9.97 4.92
CA GLU A 177 -7.52 10.54 3.74
C GLU A 177 -8.86 9.86 3.37
N GLU A 178 -9.04 8.58 3.72
CA GLU A 178 -10.28 7.83 3.42
C GLU A 178 -11.48 8.47 4.11
N TYR A 179 -11.29 8.99 5.33
CA TYR A 179 -12.34 9.72 6.04
C TYR A 179 -12.77 10.99 5.32
N LYS A 180 -11.89 11.66 4.55
CA LYS A 180 -12.20 12.96 3.92
C LYS A 180 -13.34 12.89 2.92
N ILE A 181 -13.42 11.83 2.13
CA ILE A 181 -14.42 11.69 1.07
C ILE A 181 -15.81 11.57 1.70
N GLU A 182 -15.99 10.57 2.57
CA GLU A 182 -17.28 10.35 3.25
C GLU A 182 -17.66 11.49 4.19
N LEU A 183 -16.67 12.03 4.91
CA LEU A 183 -16.85 13.21 5.75
C LEU A 183 -17.40 14.40 4.95
N SER A 184 -16.79 14.71 3.80
CA SER A 184 -17.23 15.79 2.94
C SER A 184 -18.64 15.59 2.42
N ARG A 185 -19.00 14.35 2.06
CA ARG A 185 -20.34 13.97 1.60
C ARG A 185 -21.39 14.17 2.71
N ILE A 186 -21.15 13.57 3.88
CA ILE A 186 -22.12 13.55 4.98
C ILE A 186 -22.28 14.98 5.58
N PHE A 187 -21.17 15.66 5.87
CA PHE A 187 -21.21 16.99 6.47
C PHE A 187 -21.86 18.03 5.54
N LYS A 188 -21.67 17.89 4.21
CA LYS A 188 -22.41 18.68 3.23
C LYS A 188 -23.91 18.45 3.31
N LEU A 189 -24.36 17.20 3.46
CA LEU A 189 -25.77 16.86 3.62
C LEU A 189 -26.36 17.41 4.93
N TYR A 190 -25.54 17.54 5.96
CA TYR A 190 -25.90 18.13 7.25
C TYR A 190 -25.71 19.68 7.30
N ASN A 191 -25.30 20.30 6.18
CA ASN A 191 -25.02 21.73 6.06
C ASN A 191 -23.94 22.24 7.05
N ILE A 192 -22.96 21.40 7.38
CA ILE A 192 -21.81 21.78 8.19
C ILE A 192 -20.65 22.13 7.25
N PRO A 193 -20.25 23.38 7.14
CA PRO A 193 -19.10 23.76 6.31
C PRO A 193 -17.80 23.29 6.94
N LEU A 194 -16.89 22.76 6.10
CA LEU A 194 -15.61 22.19 6.54
C LEU A 194 -14.44 22.94 5.91
N ASN A 195 -13.43 23.23 6.73
CA ASN A 195 -12.08 23.57 6.28
C ASN A 195 -11.21 22.31 6.33
N ILE A 196 -11.20 21.57 5.23
CA ILE A 196 -10.34 20.39 5.06
C ILE A 196 -9.11 20.85 4.28
N LYS A 197 -7.92 20.65 4.85
CA LYS A 197 -6.68 20.89 4.10
C LYS A 197 -6.61 19.96 2.90
N ASN A 198 -6.55 20.56 1.72
CA ASN A 198 -6.29 19.83 0.50
C ASN A 198 -4.83 19.41 0.49
N THR A 199 -4.57 18.13 0.29
CA THR A 199 -3.21 17.60 0.14
C THR A 199 -2.80 17.55 -1.32
N GLN A 200 -3.65 18.07 -2.23
CA GLN A 200 -3.37 18.08 -3.64
C GLN A 200 -2.18 19.01 -3.94
N SER A 201 -1.14 18.43 -4.53
CA SER A 201 0.03 19.20 -4.94
C SER A 201 -0.27 20.07 -6.15
N ILE A 202 0.43 21.19 -6.28
CA ILE A 202 0.32 22.06 -7.46
C ILE A 202 0.76 21.33 -8.74
N TYR A 203 1.55 20.26 -8.62
CA TYR A 203 1.95 19.41 -9.75
C TYR A 203 0.77 18.94 -10.60
N SER A 204 -0.36 18.58 -9.96
CA SER A 204 -1.56 18.09 -10.65
C SER A 204 -2.34 19.16 -11.40
N THR A 205 -2.03 20.44 -11.21
CA THR A 205 -2.73 21.55 -11.87
C THR A 205 -2.33 21.65 -13.34
N LYS A 206 -3.28 22.07 -14.18
CA LYS A 206 -3.01 22.33 -15.60
C LYS A 206 -1.86 23.32 -15.78
N THR A 207 -1.82 24.37 -14.97
CA THR A 207 -0.76 25.40 -15.00
C THR A 207 0.64 24.78 -14.82
N SER A 208 0.81 23.88 -13.85
CA SER A 208 2.10 23.20 -13.62
C SER A 208 2.44 22.22 -14.72
N GLN A 209 1.46 21.50 -15.25
CA GLN A 209 1.67 20.56 -16.36
C GLN A 209 2.06 21.27 -17.66
N ASP A 210 1.39 22.38 -17.99
CA ASP A 210 1.75 23.20 -19.15
C ASP A 210 3.14 23.80 -19.00
N PHE A 211 3.48 24.33 -17.82
CA PHE A 211 4.82 24.83 -17.52
C PHE A 211 5.90 23.74 -17.69
N LEU A 212 5.71 22.57 -17.06
CA LEU A 212 6.68 21.47 -17.15
C LEU A 212 6.87 20.96 -18.57
N LYS A 213 5.77 20.87 -19.33
CA LYS A 213 5.82 20.47 -20.74
C LYS A 213 6.65 21.44 -21.55
N GLU A 214 6.42 22.74 -21.39
CA GLU A 214 7.20 23.76 -22.11
C GLU A 214 8.64 23.78 -21.64
N LEU A 215 8.93 23.67 -20.35
CA LEU A 215 10.28 23.62 -19.79
C LEU A 215 11.08 22.40 -20.33
N LYS A 216 10.46 21.22 -20.42
CA LYS A 216 11.06 20.01 -20.99
C LYS A 216 11.39 20.17 -22.49
N ASN A 217 10.55 20.89 -23.22
CA ASN A 217 10.69 21.09 -24.67
C ASN A 217 11.71 22.19 -25.01
N SER A 218 11.57 23.36 -24.37
CA SER A 218 12.36 24.54 -24.71
C SER A 218 13.71 24.61 -23.98
N LYS A 219 13.79 23.96 -22.81
CA LYS A 219 14.92 24.13 -21.87
C LYS A 219 15.20 25.59 -21.54
N ASP A 220 14.16 26.41 -21.51
CA ASP A 220 14.20 27.85 -21.27
C ASP A 220 13.08 28.22 -20.26
N ILE A 221 13.52 28.79 -19.12
CA ILE A 221 12.60 29.16 -18.01
C ILE A 221 11.71 30.32 -18.43
N GLU A 222 12.28 31.35 -19.05
CA GLU A 222 11.50 32.56 -19.43
C GLU A 222 10.42 32.20 -20.44
N LYS A 223 10.76 31.40 -21.44
CA LYS A 223 9.83 30.91 -22.43
C LYS A 223 8.74 30.04 -21.80
N ALA A 224 9.11 29.13 -20.90
CA ALA A 224 8.16 28.29 -20.20
C ALA A 224 7.19 29.13 -19.32
N LEU A 225 7.68 30.14 -18.61
CA LEU A 225 6.88 31.04 -17.80
C LEU A 225 5.95 31.93 -18.65
N ASN A 226 6.43 32.43 -19.78
CA ASN A 226 5.62 33.29 -20.66
C ASN A 226 4.44 32.54 -21.29
N ASN A 227 4.59 31.24 -21.53
CA ASN A 227 3.54 30.38 -22.10
C ASN A 227 2.61 29.78 -21.02
N THR A 228 2.83 30.08 -19.75
CA THR A 228 2.06 29.55 -18.63
C THR A 228 0.98 30.54 -18.16
N THR A 229 -0.21 30.03 -17.85
CA THR A 229 -1.33 30.85 -17.33
C THR A 229 -0.99 31.49 -16.00
N LYS A 230 -1.10 32.81 -15.92
CA LYS A 230 -0.81 33.60 -14.70
C LYS A 230 -1.96 33.50 -13.69
N ASN A 231 -1.74 32.71 -12.65
CA ASN A 231 -2.66 32.51 -11.51
C ASN A 231 -1.86 32.30 -10.22
N GLU A 232 -2.51 31.90 -9.13
CA GLU A 232 -1.83 31.68 -7.84
C GLU A 232 -0.79 30.54 -7.92
N THR A 233 -1.08 29.48 -8.67
CA THR A 233 -0.12 28.38 -8.94
C THR A 233 1.11 28.90 -9.66
N TYR A 234 0.96 29.82 -10.61
CA TYR A 234 2.07 30.46 -11.31
C TYR A 234 3.03 31.18 -10.34
N ASN A 235 2.47 31.92 -9.35
CA ASN A 235 3.30 32.57 -8.33
C ASN A 235 4.07 31.54 -7.47
N GLN A 236 3.45 30.39 -7.17
CA GLN A 236 4.14 29.30 -6.46
C GLN A 236 5.25 28.68 -7.31
N ILE A 237 5.05 28.51 -8.62
CA ILE A 237 6.08 28.07 -9.57
C ILE A 237 7.27 29.04 -9.56
N ILE A 238 7.04 30.34 -9.65
CA ILE A 238 8.10 31.36 -9.58
C ILE A 238 8.89 31.24 -8.26
N ASN A 239 8.20 31.07 -7.14
CA ASN A 239 8.87 30.92 -5.85
C ASN A 239 9.77 29.66 -5.79
N ILE A 240 9.35 28.58 -6.44
CA ILE A 240 10.19 27.37 -6.56
C ILE A 240 11.41 27.66 -7.42
N ILE A 241 11.22 28.23 -8.61
CA ILE A 241 12.32 28.54 -9.54
C ILE A 241 13.36 29.44 -8.87
N ASN A 242 12.92 30.43 -8.11
CA ASN A 242 13.80 31.38 -7.42
C ASN A 242 14.75 30.74 -6.42
N LYS A 243 14.43 29.55 -5.88
CA LYS A 243 15.36 28.81 -5.02
C LYS A 243 16.57 28.24 -5.78
N TYR A 244 16.43 28.05 -7.08
CA TYR A 244 17.41 27.34 -7.93
C TYR A 244 18.05 28.23 -9.00
N THR A 245 18.05 29.56 -8.84
CA THR A 245 18.63 30.53 -9.78
C THR A 245 20.13 30.40 -9.97
N PHE A 246 20.82 29.69 -9.07
CA PHE A 246 22.26 29.40 -9.19
C PHE A 246 22.57 28.34 -10.25
N ILE A 247 21.56 27.58 -10.74
CA ILE A 247 21.70 26.59 -11.81
C ILE A 247 21.53 27.31 -13.15
N LYS A 248 22.57 27.31 -13.97
CA LYS A 248 22.56 27.98 -15.28
C LYS A 248 22.07 27.09 -16.42
N GLU A 249 22.26 25.77 -16.29
CA GLU A 249 21.93 24.80 -17.33
C GLU A 249 20.64 24.03 -16.97
N ILE A 250 19.66 24.05 -17.85
CA ILE A 250 18.38 23.34 -17.68
C ILE A 250 18.53 21.94 -18.26
N ASP A 251 19.14 21.07 -17.49
CA ASP A 251 19.32 19.66 -17.80
C ASP A 251 18.22 18.77 -17.15
N LYS A 252 18.36 17.45 -17.29
CA LYS A 252 17.46 16.47 -16.68
C LYS A 252 17.40 16.62 -15.16
N THR A 253 18.51 16.91 -14.50
CA THR A 253 18.59 17.08 -13.04
C THR A 253 17.78 18.29 -12.57
N TYR A 254 17.89 19.42 -13.26
CA TYR A 254 17.09 20.61 -12.96
C TYR A 254 15.59 20.32 -13.10
N ILE A 255 15.18 19.70 -14.20
CA ILE A 255 13.78 19.36 -14.46
C ILE A 255 13.22 18.43 -13.37
N GLU A 256 14.00 17.42 -12.96
CA GLU A 256 13.63 16.49 -11.88
C GLU A 256 13.44 17.22 -10.54
N ILE A 257 14.33 18.16 -10.21
CA ILE A 257 14.20 18.99 -9.01
C ILE A 257 12.90 19.78 -9.03
N ILE A 258 12.65 20.52 -10.11
CA ILE A 258 11.45 21.36 -10.23
C ILE A 258 10.20 20.50 -10.17
N GLU A 259 10.17 19.36 -10.86
CA GLU A 259 9.04 18.43 -10.81
C GLU A 259 8.75 17.92 -9.39
N ASN A 260 9.78 17.57 -8.62
CA ASN A 260 9.63 17.12 -7.24
C ASN A 260 9.22 18.25 -6.28
N GLU A 261 9.74 19.45 -6.46
CA GLU A 261 9.32 20.64 -5.68
C GLU A 261 7.81 20.93 -5.93
N LEU A 262 7.35 20.83 -7.19
CA LEU A 262 5.94 20.99 -7.53
C LEU A 262 5.08 19.89 -6.88
N LYS A 263 5.57 18.64 -6.81
CA LYS A 263 4.89 17.52 -6.13
C LYS A 263 4.80 17.71 -4.61
N GLN A 264 5.77 18.39 -4.01
CA GLN A 264 5.82 18.64 -2.56
C GLN A 264 5.09 19.94 -2.14
N THR A 265 4.80 20.82 -3.09
CA THR A 265 4.11 22.10 -2.82
C THR A 265 2.60 21.90 -2.98
N ASN A 266 1.84 22.13 -1.91
CA ASN A 266 0.39 22.01 -1.96
C ASN A 266 -0.27 23.27 -2.53
N ILE A 267 -1.45 23.08 -3.14
CA ILE A 267 -2.31 24.18 -3.57
C ILE A 267 -2.68 24.99 -2.34
N LYS A 268 -2.50 26.32 -2.41
CA LYS A 268 -2.89 27.22 -1.34
C LYS A 268 -4.40 27.38 -1.33
N GLU A 269 -5.00 27.09 -0.19
CA GLU A 269 -6.44 27.13 0.00
C GLU A 269 -6.89 28.41 0.67
N ILE A 270 -8.09 28.82 0.32
CA ILE A 270 -8.79 29.90 1.00
C ILE A 270 -9.51 29.27 2.20
N GLU A 271 -9.17 29.66 3.43
CA GLU A 271 -9.93 29.27 4.60
C GLU A 271 -11.33 29.91 4.53
N ILE A 272 -12.34 29.07 4.65
CA ILE A 272 -13.74 29.50 4.72
C ILE A 272 -14.00 29.98 6.16
N GLU A 273 -14.31 31.24 6.31
CA GLU A 273 -14.66 31.80 7.62
C GLU A 273 -15.96 31.16 8.14
N GLY A 274 -15.98 30.79 9.41
CA GLY A 274 -17.14 30.13 10.01
C GLY A 274 -17.27 28.63 9.68
N ALA A 275 -16.26 28.01 9.07
CA ALA A 275 -16.25 26.56 8.83
C ALA A 275 -15.49 25.79 9.92
N LEU A 276 -15.93 24.56 10.20
CA LEU A 276 -15.31 23.64 11.13
C LEU A 276 -13.92 23.21 10.61
N LYS A 277 -12.89 23.37 11.43
CA LYS A 277 -11.52 23.03 11.05
C LYS A 277 -11.28 21.52 11.20
N VAL A 278 -10.84 20.90 10.11
CA VAL A 278 -10.41 19.50 10.11
C VAL A 278 -8.89 19.45 10.27
N ILE A 279 -8.43 18.73 11.29
CA ILE A 279 -7.01 18.65 11.66
C ILE A 279 -6.56 17.19 11.85
N ASN A 280 -5.26 16.97 11.86
CA ASN A 280 -4.66 15.70 12.29
C ASN A 280 -4.49 15.70 13.82
N ILE A 281 -4.43 14.52 14.42
CA ILE A 281 -4.29 14.34 15.87
C ILE A 281 -3.02 15.03 16.44
N ASP A 282 -1.98 15.15 15.63
CA ASP A 282 -0.75 15.86 15.97
C ASP A 282 -0.91 17.37 16.24
N LYS A 283 -2.07 17.92 15.87
CA LYS A 283 -2.39 19.35 16.02
C LYS A 283 -3.32 19.62 17.19
N ILE A 284 -3.58 18.64 18.03
CA ILE A 284 -4.33 18.80 19.28
C ILE A 284 -3.37 19.37 20.33
N TYR A 285 -3.65 20.58 20.82
CA TYR A 285 -2.75 21.24 21.77
C TYR A 285 -3.42 22.22 22.73
N ASP A 286 -4.61 22.76 22.42
CA ASP A 286 -5.30 23.73 23.30
C ASP A 286 -6.37 23.02 24.13
N LYS A 287 -6.15 22.86 25.42
CA LYS A 287 -7.07 22.19 26.36
C LYS A 287 -8.46 22.87 26.46
N ASN A 288 -8.58 24.12 26.05
CA ASN A 288 -9.83 24.86 26.10
C ASN A 288 -10.70 24.67 24.84
N LYS A 289 -10.22 23.94 23.85
CA LYS A 289 -10.94 23.65 22.61
C LYS A 289 -11.66 22.31 22.69
N TYR A 290 -12.61 22.12 21.78
CA TYR A 290 -13.41 20.91 21.66
C TYR A 290 -12.91 20.09 20.48
N TYR A 291 -12.56 18.82 20.72
CA TYR A 291 -12.00 17.94 19.71
C TYR A 291 -12.89 16.73 19.51
N TYR A 292 -13.30 16.52 18.27
CA TYR A 292 -14.04 15.33 17.83
C TYR A 292 -13.06 14.39 17.11
N ILE A 293 -12.55 13.38 17.84
CA ILE A 293 -11.57 12.42 17.33
C ILE A 293 -12.33 11.22 16.78
N LEU A 294 -12.31 11.06 15.46
CA LEU A 294 -12.96 9.97 14.74
C LEU A 294 -11.94 8.88 14.38
N GLY A 295 -12.43 7.66 14.18
CA GLY A 295 -11.60 6.55 13.71
C GLY A 295 -10.54 6.12 14.72
N PHE A 296 -10.88 6.08 16.00
CA PHE A 296 -9.99 5.63 17.08
C PHE A 296 -9.80 4.11 17.06
N ASN A 297 -9.32 3.61 15.92
CA ASN A 297 -9.16 2.20 15.63
C ASN A 297 -7.72 1.73 15.77
N GLN A 298 -7.55 0.42 16.00
CA GLN A 298 -6.26 -0.26 16.09
C GLN A 298 -5.43 -0.05 14.82
N ASN A 299 -4.14 0.18 14.97
CA ASN A 299 -3.17 0.46 13.90
C ASN A 299 -3.41 1.78 13.14
N ILE A 300 -4.41 2.55 13.54
CA ILE A 300 -4.74 3.87 12.98
C ILE A 300 -4.41 4.95 14.00
N ILE A 301 -4.96 4.85 15.21
CA ILE A 301 -4.62 5.71 16.35
C ILE A 301 -4.38 4.82 17.58
N PRO A 302 -3.17 4.80 18.14
CA PRO A 302 -1.94 5.46 17.69
C PRO A 302 -1.42 4.97 16.35
N LYS A 303 -0.75 5.86 15.61
CA LYS A 303 -0.07 5.49 14.36
C LYS A 303 1.06 4.50 14.66
N ILE A 304 1.17 3.46 13.84
CA ILE A 304 2.27 2.51 13.93
C ILE A 304 3.41 2.93 13.01
N HIS A 305 4.60 2.97 13.56
CA HIS A 305 5.86 3.14 12.84
C HIS A 305 6.48 1.76 12.62
N GLU A 306 6.76 1.44 11.38
CA GLU A 306 7.43 0.21 10.98
C GLU A 306 8.89 0.48 10.64
N ASP A 307 9.73 -0.55 10.73
CA ASP A 307 11.12 -0.48 10.25
C ASP A 307 11.15 -0.55 8.73
N SER A 308 10.74 0.53 8.09
CA SER A 308 10.67 0.69 6.63
C SER A 308 11.43 1.93 6.21
N GLY A 309 12.42 1.80 5.33
CA GLY A 309 13.18 2.94 4.80
C GLY A 309 14.68 2.66 4.72
N LEU A 310 15.44 3.65 4.28
CA LEU A 310 16.89 3.58 4.17
C LEU A 310 17.57 3.44 5.52
N ILE A 311 17.07 4.17 6.51
CA ILE A 311 17.60 4.17 7.87
C ILE A 311 16.84 3.15 8.70
N THR A 312 17.34 1.92 8.68
CA THR A 312 16.76 0.80 9.44
C THR A 312 16.90 0.98 10.94
N ASP A 313 16.12 0.27 11.75
CA ASP A 313 16.20 0.31 13.20
C ASP A 313 17.59 -0.07 13.73
N LYS A 314 18.32 -0.92 13.00
CA LYS A 314 19.73 -1.23 13.30
C LYS A 314 20.60 0.03 13.20
N ILE A 315 20.48 0.79 12.11
CA ILE A 315 21.23 2.03 11.91
C ILE A 315 20.80 3.09 12.92
N LYS A 316 19.48 3.23 13.18
CA LYS A 316 18.95 4.15 14.18
C LYS A 316 19.54 3.87 15.56
N LYS A 317 19.56 2.60 16.01
CA LYS A 317 20.12 2.19 17.29
C LYS A 317 21.63 2.50 17.40
N GLN A 318 22.41 2.22 16.35
CA GLN A 318 23.82 2.55 16.29
C GLN A 318 24.10 4.07 16.43
N ASN A 319 23.18 4.90 15.91
CA ASN A 319 23.25 6.35 15.96
C ASN A 319 22.46 6.98 17.10
N LYS A 320 22.03 6.19 18.08
CA LYS A 320 21.29 6.64 19.27
C LYS A 320 20.00 7.40 18.93
N MET A 321 19.37 7.04 17.80
CA MET A 321 18.06 7.52 17.37
C MET A 321 16.97 6.57 17.89
N PHE A 322 15.75 7.07 17.96
CA PHE A 322 14.61 6.21 18.30
C PHE A 322 14.30 5.21 17.19
N THR A 323 14.27 3.95 17.58
CA THR A 323 13.78 2.85 16.74
C THR A 323 12.26 2.96 16.50
N SER A 324 11.73 2.15 15.60
CA SER A 324 10.28 2.06 15.36
C SER A 324 9.53 1.71 16.66
N ILE A 325 10.06 0.79 17.47
CA ILE A 325 9.47 0.39 18.76
C ILE A 325 9.41 1.57 19.74
N GLU A 326 10.50 2.32 19.86
CA GLU A 326 10.54 3.49 20.75
C GLU A 326 9.62 4.61 20.27
N LYS A 327 9.53 4.84 18.96
CA LYS A 327 8.57 5.79 18.36
C LYS A 327 7.13 5.37 18.63
N ASN A 328 6.80 4.08 18.51
CA ASN A 328 5.48 3.56 18.82
C ASN A 328 5.11 3.76 20.28
N LYS A 329 6.08 3.58 21.19
CA LYS A 329 5.86 3.86 22.61
C LYS A 329 5.58 5.35 22.85
N GLN A 330 6.34 6.24 22.23
CA GLN A 330 6.13 7.68 22.35
C GLN A 330 4.78 8.12 21.79
N GLU A 331 4.38 7.56 20.64
CA GLU A 331 3.08 7.85 20.03
C GLU A 331 1.93 7.45 20.98
N LYS A 332 2.04 6.26 21.60
CA LYS A 332 1.08 5.82 22.63
C LYS A 332 1.00 6.80 23.81
N GLU A 333 2.14 7.22 24.36
CA GLU A 333 2.17 8.17 25.50
C GLU A 333 1.60 9.54 25.10
N LYS A 334 1.90 10.02 23.91
CA LYS A 334 1.32 11.28 23.36
C LYS A 334 -0.20 11.20 23.28
N ILE A 335 -0.75 10.11 22.73
CA ILE A 335 -2.20 9.93 22.65
C ILE A 335 -2.82 9.85 24.04
N LYS A 336 -2.21 9.13 25.01
CA LYS A 336 -2.68 9.11 26.40
C LYS A 336 -2.77 10.51 26.99
N GLN A 337 -1.80 11.38 26.72
CA GLN A 337 -1.85 12.78 27.19
C GLN A 337 -3.02 13.56 26.57
N ILE A 338 -3.29 13.35 25.27
CA ILE A 338 -4.41 13.98 24.59
C ILE A 338 -5.75 13.52 25.17
N LEU A 339 -5.88 12.24 25.50
CA LEU A 339 -7.10 11.67 26.08
C LEU A 339 -7.47 12.26 27.44
N ASN A 340 -6.53 12.88 28.14
CA ASN A 340 -6.77 13.58 29.42
C ASN A 340 -7.32 15.02 29.25
N TYR A 341 -7.56 15.50 28.01
CA TYR A 341 -8.14 16.82 27.81
C TYR A 341 -9.65 16.82 28.13
N PRO A 342 -10.19 17.91 28.70
CA PRO A 342 -11.58 17.92 29.25
C PRO A 342 -12.66 17.85 28.17
N ASN A 343 -12.38 18.34 26.96
CA ASN A 343 -13.38 18.52 25.92
C ASN A 343 -13.10 17.62 24.69
N ILE A 344 -13.00 16.32 24.94
CA ILE A 344 -12.72 15.34 23.91
C ILE A 344 -13.93 14.42 23.69
N TYR A 345 -14.34 14.31 22.45
CA TYR A 345 -15.21 13.28 21.94
C TYR A 345 -14.37 12.26 21.15
N ILE A 346 -14.55 10.97 21.42
CA ILE A 346 -13.83 9.90 20.74
C ILE A 346 -14.82 8.91 20.17
N SER A 347 -14.60 8.48 18.93
CA SER A 347 -15.38 7.44 18.32
C SER A 347 -14.55 6.50 17.44
N TYR A 348 -15.05 5.29 17.22
CA TYR A 348 -14.50 4.32 16.30
C TYR A 348 -15.59 3.51 15.60
N LYS A 349 -15.24 2.98 14.43
CA LYS A 349 -16.08 2.10 13.62
C LYS A 349 -15.65 0.65 13.74
N LEU A 350 -16.59 -0.29 13.57
CA LEU A 350 -16.29 -1.72 13.52
C LEU A 350 -16.04 -2.20 12.08
N LYS A 351 -16.65 -1.57 11.08
CA LYS A 351 -16.48 -1.93 9.68
C LYS A 351 -16.70 -0.74 8.74
N ASP A 352 -16.18 -0.85 7.56
CA ASP A 352 -16.59 -0.09 6.39
C ASP A 352 -17.11 -1.05 5.30
N ASN A 353 -17.29 -0.59 4.07
CA ASN A 353 -17.82 -1.40 2.98
C ASN A 353 -16.96 -2.65 2.67
N TYR A 354 -15.70 -2.67 3.09
CA TYR A 354 -14.72 -3.66 2.63
C TYR A 354 -13.95 -4.35 3.76
N ASN A 355 -13.80 -3.68 4.91
CA ASN A 355 -12.91 -4.13 5.97
C ASN A 355 -13.60 -4.11 7.33
N SER A 356 -13.15 -5.00 8.22
CA SER A 356 -13.48 -4.97 9.65
C SER A 356 -12.35 -4.31 10.41
N TYR A 357 -12.70 -3.57 11.47
CA TYR A 357 -11.79 -2.82 12.30
C TYR A 357 -11.94 -3.20 13.76
N TYR A 358 -10.84 -3.12 14.49
CA TYR A 358 -10.83 -3.28 15.94
C TYR A 358 -10.66 -1.92 16.61
N PRO A 359 -11.19 -1.76 17.84
CA PRO A 359 -10.91 -0.56 18.64
C PRO A 359 -9.42 -0.42 18.96
N SER A 360 -8.97 0.80 19.19
CA SER A 360 -7.60 1.04 19.65
C SER A 360 -7.30 0.31 20.95
N SER A 361 -6.13 -0.32 21.08
CA SER A 361 -5.71 -0.96 22.32
C SER A 361 -5.67 -0.01 23.53
N LEU A 362 -5.58 1.30 23.29
CA LEU A 362 -5.61 2.29 24.37
C LEU A 362 -6.94 2.33 25.10
N ILE A 363 -8.04 1.88 24.50
CA ILE A 363 -9.35 1.80 25.15
C ILE A 363 -9.29 0.77 26.30
N GLU A 364 -8.71 -0.40 26.03
CA GLU A 364 -8.51 -1.45 27.02
C GLU A 364 -7.39 -1.06 28.02
N ASP A 365 -6.24 -0.60 27.52
CA ASP A 365 -5.08 -0.20 28.35
C ASP A 365 -5.44 0.86 29.42
N LEU A 366 -6.42 1.73 29.15
CA LEU A 366 -6.84 2.82 30.03
C LEU A 366 -8.22 2.59 30.67
N ASN A 367 -8.84 1.43 30.46
CA ASN A 367 -10.20 1.11 30.91
C ASN A 367 -11.25 2.17 30.56
N ILE A 368 -11.20 2.68 29.31
CA ILE A 368 -12.12 3.71 28.83
C ILE A 368 -13.52 3.11 28.64
N GLU A 369 -14.56 3.76 29.19
CA GLU A 369 -15.94 3.36 29.00
C GLU A 369 -16.33 3.41 27.51
N VAL A 370 -16.92 2.33 26.98
CA VAL A 370 -17.43 2.26 25.62
C VAL A 370 -18.93 2.33 25.61
N LYS A 371 -19.50 3.29 24.88
CA LYS A 371 -20.95 3.45 24.69
C LYS A 371 -21.34 3.12 23.26
N ARG A 372 -22.31 2.23 23.11
CA ARG A 372 -22.97 1.92 21.86
C ARG A 372 -24.18 2.82 21.68
N VAL A 373 -24.11 3.71 20.71
CA VAL A 373 -25.18 4.67 20.41
C VAL A 373 -25.53 4.61 18.92
N LYS A 374 -26.72 5.08 18.58
CA LYS A 374 -27.15 5.18 17.18
C LYS A 374 -27.50 6.62 16.84
N PRO A 375 -27.28 7.06 15.59
CA PRO A 375 -27.77 8.33 15.09
C PRO A 375 -29.30 8.45 15.23
N LYS A 376 -29.79 9.67 15.45
CA LYS A 376 -31.23 9.96 15.57
C LYS A 376 -31.89 10.29 14.23
N TYR A 377 -31.09 10.63 13.22
CA TYR A 377 -31.54 11.00 11.86
C TYR A 377 -32.55 12.17 11.81
N ASN A 378 -32.44 13.15 12.69
CA ASN A 378 -33.41 14.22 12.85
C ASN A 378 -32.87 15.61 12.43
N HIS A 379 -31.67 15.67 11.84
CA HIS A 379 -31.01 16.94 11.53
C HIS A 379 -30.81 17.21 10.04
N SER A 380 -31.06 16.25 9.14
CA SER A 380 -30.86 16.44 7.70
C SER A 380 -31.91 15.74 6.84
N ASN A 381 -32.80 16.53 6.23
CA ASN A 381 -33.75 16.01 5.23
C ASN A 381 -33.05 15.43 4.00
N SER A 382 -31.96 16.04 3.56
CA SER A 382 -31.18 15.58 2.39
C SER A 382 -30.56 14.23 2.65
N TYR A 383 -29.97 14.03 3.83
CA TYR A 383 -29.42 12.74 4.23
C TYR A 383 -30.52 11.69 4.37
N ASN A 384 -31.63 12.03 5.04
CA ASN A 384 -32.73 11.09 5.26
C ASN A 384 -33.37 10.59 3.96
N LYS A 385 -33.47 11.44 2.92
CA LYS A 385 -33.94 11.00 1.59
C LYS A 385 -33.00 9.96 0.96
N LEU A 386 -31.67 10.17 1.07
CA LEU A 386 -30.68 9.22 0.58
C LEU A 386 -30.70 7.92 1.40
N LEU A 387 -30.80 8.03 2.73
CA LEU A 387 -30.93 6.88 3.60
C LEU A 387 -32.18 6.06 3.26
N LEU A 388 -33.33 6.75 3.12
CA LEU A 388 -34.57 6.06 2.75
C LEU A 388 -34.45 5.37 1.40
N SER A 389 -33.79 5.98 0.41
CA SER A 389 -33.59 5.32 -0.90
C SER A 389 -32.74 4.06 -0.77
N ALA A 390 -31.68 4.06 0.04
CA ALA A 390 -30.85 2.88 0.29
C ALA A 390 -31.64 1.78 1.02
N LEU A 391 -32.41 2.14 2.05
CA LEU A 391 -33.25 1.20 2.78
C LEU A 391 -34.36 0.59 1.90
N LEU A 392 -34.91 1.35 0.95
CA LEU A 392 -35.85 0.86 -0.02
C LEU A 392 -35.18 -0.05 -1.06
N ASP A 393 -33.93 0.19 -1.43
CA ASP A 393 -33.14 -0.74 -2.24
C ASP A 393 -32.99 -2.10 -1.54
N ASP A 394 -32.62 -2.10 -0.27
CA ASP A 394 -32.44 -3.31 0.53
C ASP A 394 -33.77 -4.05 0.71
N TYR A 395 -34.86 -3.33 0.99
CA TYR A 395 -36.18 -3.89 1.11
C TYR A 395 -36.66 -4.54 -0.19
N ILE A 396 -36.56 -3.84 -1.33
CA ILE A 396 -37.07 -4.32 -2.61
C ILE A 396 -36.21 -5.46 -3.18
N ASN A 397 -34.91 -5.38 -3.01
CA ASN A 397 -34.00 -6.34 -3.64
C ASN A 397 -33.69 -7.55 -2.77
N TYR A 398 -33.68 -7.38 -1.44
CA TYR A 398 -33.25 -8.42 -0.49
C TYR A 398 -34.32 -8.80 0.52
N ASN A 399 -35.46 -8.12 0.51
CA ASN A 399 -36.53 -8.27 1.50
C ASN A 399 -36.01 -8.00 2.94
N GLU A 400 -35.05 -7.11 3.07
CA GLU A 400 -34.51 -6.66 4.35
C GLU A 400 -35.37 -5.53 4.91
N GLU A 401 -36.06 -5.79 6.04
CA GLU A 401 -36.89 -4.80 6.72
C GLU A 401 -36.07 -3.99 7.73
N ASP A 402 -35.93 -2.68 7.54
CA ASP A 402 -35.42 -1.75 8.54
C ASP A 402 -36.60 -0.90 9.10
N LYS A 403 -36.70 -0.85 10.44
CA LYS A 403 -37.72 -0.03 11.12
C LYS A 403 -37.70 1.43 10.76
N LYS A 404 -36.56 1.94 10.28
CA LYS A 404 -36.43 3.33 9.83
C LYS A 404 -37.32 3.64 8.63
N ILE A 405 -37.63 2.67 7.78
CA ILE A 405 -38.54 2.84 6.65
C ILE A 405 -39.90 3.32 7.17
N ASN A 406 -40.40 2.76 8.28
CA ASN A 406 -41.74 3.04 8.81
C ASN A 406 -41.95 4.49 9.25
N TYR A 407 -40.88 5.21 9.63
CA TYR A 407 -41.01 6.62 9.99
C TYR A 407 -40.40 7.57 8.96
N LEU A 408 -39.45 7.13 8.13
CA LEU A 408 -38.91 7.97 7.06
C LEU A 408 -39.87 8.02 5.87
N TYR A 409 -40.44 6.89 5.45
CA TYR A 409 -41.29 6.83 4.26
C TYR A 409 -42.53 7.74 4.33
N PRO A 410 -43.32 7.79 5.44
CA PRO A 410 -44.42 8.72 5.55
C PRO A 410 -44.07 10.20 5.55
N THR A 411 -42.77 10.53 5.87
CA THR A 411 -42.30 11.91 5.93
C THR A 411 -42.13 12.52 4.53
N TYR A 412 -41.98 11.67 3.50
CA TYR A 412 -41.71 12.10 2.13
C TYR A 412 -42.83 11.65 1.20
N GLU A 413 -43.80 12.51 0.94
CA GLU A 413 -44.88 12.28 0.00
C GLU A 413 -44.39 12.12 -1.45
N ASN A 414 -45.04 11.23 -2.24
CA ASN A 414 -44.80 11.05 -3.68
C ASN A 414 -43.39 10.58 -4.09
N ILE A 415 -42.80 9.66 -3.35
CA ILE A 415 -41.53 9.05 -3.76
C ILE A 415 -41.74 8.11 -4.96
N ASN A 416 -41.31 8.53 -6.13
CA ASN A 416 -41.20 7.65 -7.30
C ASN A 416 -39.83 6.97 -7.28
N TYR A 417 -39.73 5.92 -6.45
CA TYR A 417 -38.50 5.19 -6.24
C TYR A 417 -38.35 4.06 -7.24
N LYS A 418 -37.18 3.95 -7.88
CA LYS A 418 -36.80 2.84 -8.75
C LYS A 418 -35.42 2.33 -8.38
N THR A 419 -35.32 1.04 -8.12
CA THR A 419 -34.04 0.41 -7.82
C THR A 419 -33.33 -0.08 -9.10
N TYR A 420 -32.01 -0.13 -9.04
CA TYR A 420 -31.18 -0.78 -10.06
C TYR A 420 -31.10 -2.29 -9.75
N ASP A 421 -31.50 -3.12 -10.69
CA ASP A 421 -31.59 -4.58 -10.51
C ASP A 421 -30.29 -5.34 -10.81
N ASN A 422 -29.23 -4.65 -11.27
CA ASN A 422 -27.93 -5.17 -11.72
C ASN A 422 -28.02 -6.32 -12.77
N LYS A 423 -29.20 -6.56 -13.31
CA LYS A 423 -29.43 -7.58 -14.33
C LYS A 423 -29.31 -6.96 -15.71
N TYR A 424 -28.24 -7.32 -16.40
CA TYR A 424 -28.07 -6.92 -17.79
C TYR A 424 -27.90 -8.15 -18.68
N LYS A 425 -28.32 -8.02 -19.92
CA LYS A 425 -28.08 -9.03 -20.96
C LYS A 425 -27.45 -8.34 -22.15
N ILE A 426 -26.38 -8.91 -22.66
CA ILE A 426 -25.83 -8.48 -23.94
C ILE A 426 -26.75 -9.03 -25.02
N THR A 427 -27.72 -8.20 -25.43
CA THR A 427 -28.74 -8.59 -26.42
C THR A 427 -28.17 -8.67 -27.83
N ASN A 428 -27.19 -7.83 -28.14
CA ASN A 428 -26.54 -7.83 -29.46
C ASN A 428 -25.23 -8.65 -29.39
N LYS A 429 -25.32 -9.95 -29.64
CA LYS A 429 -24.17 -10.86 -29.70
C LYS A 429 -23.20 -10.51 -30.85
N GLU A 430 -23.61 -9.71 -31.84
CA GLU A 430 -22.72 -9.27 -32.90
C GLU A 430 -21.61 -8.33 -32.41
N ILE A 431 -21.87 -7.57 -31.34
CA ILE A 431 -20.82 -6.76 -30.70
C ILE A 431 -19.67 -7.67 -30.24
N ILE A 432 -20.01 -8.77 -29.58
CA ILE A 432 -19.01 -9.74 -29.12
C ILE A 432 -18.35 -10.44 -30.33
N LYS A 433 -19.14 -10.84 -31.34
CA LYS A 433 -18.58 -11.42 -32.58
C LYS A 433 -17.62 -10.46 -33.29
N ASN A 434 -17.93 -9.17 -33.32
CA ASN A 434 -17.03 -8.15 -33.89
C ASN A 434 -15.75 -7.97 -33.08
N TYR A 435 -15.82 -8.11 -31.75
CA TYR A 435 -14.63 -8.19 -30.91
C TYR A 435 -13.84 -9.49 -31.14
N LEU A 436 -14.53 -10.62 -31.35
CA LEU A 436 -13.93 -11.93 -31.61
C LEU A 436 -13.41 -12.06 -33.05
N ASN A 437 -13.84 -11.24 -33.99
CA ASN A 437 -13.23 -11.17 -35.35
C ASN A 437 -11.78 -10.66 -35.31
N LYS A 438 -11.37 -10.04 -34.21
CA LYS A 438 -9.97 -9.85 -33.82
C LYS A 438 -9.58 -11.04 -32.94
N GLU A 439 -8.52 -11.77 -33.29
CA GLU A 439 -8.04 -12.91 -32.51
C GLU A 439 -7.98 -12.59 -30.99
N LEU A 440 -8.72 -13.35 -30.20
CA LEU A 440 -8.69 -13.27 -28.75
C LEU A 440 -7.66 -14.30 -28.23
N THR A 441 -6.70 -13.81 -27.49
CA THR A 441 -5.73 -14.67 -26.80
C THR A 441 -6.11 -14.81 -25.35
N LEU A 442 -6.44 -16.03 -24.94
CA LEU A 442 -6.70 -16.41 -23.54
C LEU A 442 -5.42 -16.92 -22.91
N SER A 443 -5.30 -16.73 -21.60
CA SER A 443 -4.21 -17.23 -20.77
C SER A 443 -4.77 -17.73 -19.43
N TYR A 444 -3.92 -18.34 -18.61
CA TYR A 444 -4.28 -18.67 -17.23
C TYR A 444 -4.90 -17.47 -16.50
N SER A 445 -4.28 -16.29 -16.57
CA SER A 445 -4.76 -15.10 -15.84
C SER A 445 -6.13 -14.63 -16.32
N SER A 446 -6.39 -14.69 -17.64
CA SER A 446 -7.70 -14.34 -18.18
C SER A 446 -8.77 -15.38 -17.80
N MET A 447 -8.42 -16.66 -17.84
CA MET A 447 -9.30 -17.75 -17.39
C MET A 447 -9.63 -17.63 -15.90
N ASN A 448 -8.63 -17.35 -15.06
CA ASN A 448 -8.83 -17.12 -13.63
C ASN A 448 -9.77 -15.93 -13.35
N ASN A 449 -9.65 -14.83 -14.10
CA ASN A 449 -10.57 -13.71 -14.00
C ASN A 449 -12.02 -14.14 -14.30
N TYR A 450 -12.23 -14.98 -15.30
CA TYR A 450 -13.55 -15.50 -15.64
C TYR A 450 -14.15 -16.35 -14.50
N PHE A 451 -13.38 -17.29 -13.97
CA PHE A 451 -13.85 -18.17 -12.89
C PHE A 451 -14.10 -17.42 -11.58
N LEU A 452 -13.31 -16.40 -11.29
CA LEU A 452 -13.58 -15.53 -10.15
C LEU A 452 -14.87 -14.72 -10.37
N CYS A 453 -15.03 -14.07 -11.51
CA CYS A 453 -16.24 -13.34 -11.87
C CYS A 453 -16.30 -13.06 -13.39
N PRO A 454 -17.30 -13.60 -14.14
CA PRO A 454 -17.45 -13.36 -15.57
C PRO A 454 -17.54 -11.87 -15.94
N PHE A 455 -18.14 -11.04 -15.09
CA PHE A 455 -18.21 -9.60 -15.29
C PHE A 455 -16.84 -8.92 -15.21
N LYS A 456 -16.00 -9.32 -14.26
CA LYS A 456 -14.62 -8.83 -14.17
C LYS A 456 -13.83 -9.19 -15.44
N PHE A 457 -13.96 -10.43 -15.90
CA PHE A 457 -13.35 -10.88 -17.15
C PHE A 457 -13.82 -10.02 -18.33
N TYR A 458 -15.11 -9.72 -18.43
CA TYR A 458 -15.66 -8.87 -19.49
C TYR A 458 -14.99 -7.49 -19.53
N ILE A 459 -14.88 -6.83 -18.37
CA ILE A 459 -14.27 -5.50 -18.30
C ILE A 459 -12.78 -5.54 -18.62
N GLU A 460 -12.04 -6.49 -18.04
CA GLU A 460 -10.58 -6.51 -18.15
C GLU A 460 -10.07 -7.13 -19.45
N ASN A 461 -10.72 -8.20 -19.90
CA ASN A 461 -10.20 -9.02 -21.00
C ASN A 461 -10.92 -8.79 -22.33
N ILE A 462 -12.23 -8.47 -22.31
CA ILE A 462 -13.00 -8.17 -23.51
C ILE A 462 -12.96 -6.66 -23.81
N LEU A 463 -13.42 -5.82 -22.89
CA LEU A 463 -13.44 -4.36 -23.09
C LEU A 463 -12.05 -3.72 -22.94
N LYS A 464 -11.13 -4.37 -22.24
CA LYS A 464 -9.75 -3.90 -21.99
C LYS A 464 -9.68 -2.49 -21.37
N ILE A 465 -10.64 -2.17 -20.48
CA ILE A 465 -10.75 -0.86 -19.83
C ILE A 465 -9.65 -0.67 -18.78
N ASN A 466 -9.12 -1.74 -18.22
CA ASN A 466 -8.10 -1.66 -17.19
C ASN A 466 -6.73 -1.29 -17.80
N LYS A 467 -6.17 -0.15 -17.39
CA LYS A 467 -4.76 0.15 -17.65
C LYS A 467 -3.92 -0.65 -16.63
N ARG A 468 -3.06 -1.54 -17.12
CA ARG A 468 -2.05 -2.19 -16.26
C ARG A 468 -1.07 -1.11 -15.80
N GLU A 469 -1.07 -0.85 -14.53
CA GLU A 469 -0.03 -0.02 -13.91
C GLU A 469 1.22 -0.87 -13.75
N ASN A 470 2.34 -0.42 -14.28
CA ASN A 470 3.64 -1.02 -14.02
C ASN A 470 4.09 -0.59 -12.62
N THR A 471 3.69 -1.35 -11.61
CA THR A 471 4.16 -1.11 -10.23
C THR A 471 5.56 -1.70 -10.04
N PHE A 472 6.30 -1.15 -9.08
CA PHE A 472 7.65 -1.64 -8.77
C PHE A 472 7.71 -3.17 -8.47
N PRO A 473 6.76 -3.80 -7.73
CA PRO A 473 6.75 -5.25 -7.57
C PRO A 473 6.62 -6.01 -8.89
N ILE A 474 5.80 -5.55 -9.83
CA ILE A 474 5.65 -6.18 -11.16
C ILE A 474 6.94 -6.02 -11.96
N LEU A 475 7.56 -4.85 -11.91
CA LEU A 475 8.84 -4.59 -12.56
C LEU A 475 9.94 -5.56 -12.05
N ILE A 476 10.04 -5.73 -10.73
CA ILE A 476 11.01 -6.65 -10.13
C ILE A 476 10.70 -8.11 -10.46
N GLY A 477 9.42 -8.50 -10.47
CA GLY A 477 9.02 -9.83 -10.92
C GLY A 477 9.51 -10.10 -12.33
N ASN A 478 9.23 -9.20 -13.27
CA ASN A 478 9.67 -9.33 -14.67
C ASN A 478 11.20 -9.32 -14.81
N LEU A 479 11.91 -8.51 -14.04
CA LEU A 479 13.37 -8.48 -14.00
C LEU A 479 13.94 -9.84 -13.55
N PHE A 480 13.38 -10.42 -12.49
CA PHE A 480 13.84 -11.71 -11.99
C PHE A 480 13.59 -12.86 -12.99
N HIS A 481 12.41 -12.86 -13.63
CA HIS A 481 12.15 -13.80 -14.72
C HIS A 481 13.14 -13.61 -15.87
N ASN A 482 13.44 -12.37 -16.26
CA ASN A 482 14.43 -12.11 -17.32
C ASN A 482 15.84 -12.58 -16.93
N ILE A 483 16.27 -12.43 -15.67
CA ILE A 483 17.55 -12.93 -15.19
C ILE A 483 17.59 -14.46 -15.24
N LEU A 484 16.55 -15.12 -14.73
CA LEU A 484 16.50 -16.58 -14.66
C LEU A 484 16.28 -17.21 -16.04
N GLN A 485 15.68 -16.52 -16.98
CA GLN A 485 15.59 -16.90 -18.38
C GLN A 485 16.97 -17.11 -18.99
N ASN A 486 17.91 -16.19 -18.72
CA ASN A 486 19.25 -16.21 -19.27
C ASN A 486 20.27 -16.99 -18.40
N LEU A 487 19.83 -17.56 -17.26
CA LEU A 487 20.73 -18.21 -16.28
C LEU A 487 21.59 -19.34 -16.85
N TYR A 488 21.08 -20.00 -17.88
CA TYR A 488 21.71 -21.18 -18.50
C TYR A 488 22.44 -20.86 -19.81
N ASP A 489 22.55 -19.58 -20.18
CA ASP A 489 23.30 -19.13 -21.34
C ASP A 489 24.82 -19.16 -21.02
N GLU A 490 25.65 -19.45 -22.04
CA GLU A 490 27.11 -19.55 -21.88
C GLU A 490 27.75 -18.22 -21.44
N ASP A 491 27.17 -17.10 -21.85
CA ASP A 491 27.63 -15.73 -21.56
C ASP A 491 26.84 -15.04 -20.43
N PHE A 492 26.18 -15.84 -19.58
CA PHE A 492 25.39 -15.29 -18.46
C PHE A 492 26.20 -14.35 -17.59
N ASN A 493 25.74 -13.10 -17.48
CA ASN A 493 26.29 -12.08 -16.60
C ASN A 493 25.17 -11.32 -15.91
N LEU A 494 25.00 -11.58 -14.61
CA LEU A 494 23.95 -10.95 -13.79
C LEU A 494 24.03 -9.42 -13.80
N ASP A 495 25.23 -8.87 -13.70
CA ASP A 495 25.44 -7.42 -13.62
C ASP A 495 24.99 -6.72 -14.89
N ASN A 496 25.35 -7.29 -16.03
CA ASN A 496 24.97 -6.75 -17.35
C ASN A 496 23.45 -6.85 -17.56
N ILE A 497 22.84 -8.00 -17.28
CA ILE A 497 21.39 -8.20 -17.46
C ILE A 497 20.62 -7.25 -16.55
N PHE A 498 20.99 -7.18 -15.28
CA PHE A 498 20.34 -6.31 -14.30
C PHE A 498 20.43 -4.82 -14.69
N THR A 499 21.61 -4.38 -15.08
CA THR A 499 21.86 -2.97 -15.45
C THR A 499 21.13 -2.60 -16.75
N ASN A 500 21.21 -3.46 -17.76
CA ASN A 500 20.57 -3.21 -19.05
C ASN A 500 19.04 -3.20 -18.94
N TYR A 501 18.45 -4.08 -18.13
CA TYR A 501 17.02 -4.12 -17.92
C TYR A 501 16.47 -2.83 -17.29
N LEU A 502 17.21 -2.24 -16.36
CA LEU A 502 16.78 -1.04 -15.63
C LEU A 502 17.23 0.26 -16.27
N LYS A 503 18.05 0.22 -17.33
CA LYS A 503 18.71 1.40 -17.92
C LYS A 503 17.73 2.50 -18.34
N ASP A 504 16.62 2.12 -18.98
CA ASP A 504 15.64 3.06 -19.54
C ASP A 504 14.40 3.22 -18.65
N ILE A 505 14.45 2.67 -17.42
CA ILE A 505 13.33 2.71 -16.47
C ILE A 505 13.59 3.80 -15.42
N GLU A 506 12.67 4.74 -15.32
CA GLU A 506 12.71 5.76 -14.29
C GLU A 506 12.29 5.18 -12.94
N LEU A 507 13.28 4.89 -12.09
CA LEU A 507 13.05 4.44 -10.72
C LEU A 507 13.10 5.61 -9.75
N THR A 508 12.18 5.63 -8.80
CA THR A 508 12.28 6.52 -7.64
C THR A 508 13.55 6.17 -6.82
N PRO A 509 14.03 7.04 -5.96
CA PRO A 509 15.19 6.75 -5.11
C PRO A 509 15.02 5.51 -4.24
N LYS A 510 13.83 5.37 -3.68
CA LYS A 510 13.45 4.22 -2.86
C LYS A 510 13.51 2.93 -3.68
N GLU A 511 12.95 2.93 -4.87
CA GLU A 511 12.98 1.79 -5.78
C GLU A 511 14.40 1.44 -6.23
N ARG A 512 15.24 2.44 -6.51
CA ARG A 512 16.65 2.24 -6.86
C ARG A 512 17.45 1.63 -5.71
N PHE A 513 17.17 2.04 -4.48
CA PHE A 513 17.79 1.42 -3.31
C PHE A 513 17.34 -0.04 -3.15
N TYR A 514 16.03 -0.29 -3.20
CA TYR A 514 15.51 -1.65 -3.10
C TYR A 514 15.99 -2.54 -4.24
N SER A 515 16.10 -2.04 -5.46
CA SER A 515 16.61 -2.83 -6.59
C SER A 515 18.04 -3.32 -6.34
N LYS A 516 18.91 -2.49 -5.71
CA LYS A 516 20.26 -2.95 -5.30
C LYS A 516 20.21 -4.07 -4.27
N LYS A 517 19.35 -3.97 -3.25
CA LYS A 517 19.16 -5.05 -2.27
C LYS A 517 18.60 -6.32 -2.90
N LEU A 518 17.65 -6.18 -3.80
CA LEU A 518 17.05 -7.29 -4.54
C LEU A 518 18.07 -7.96 -5.49
N LYS A 519 19.05 -7.19 -5.99
CA LYS A 519 20.16 -7.76 -6.76
C LYS A 519 21.02 -8.72 -5.93
N GLU A 520 21.30 -8.38 -4.67
CA GLU A 520 22.02 -9.30 -3.78
C GLU A 520 21.18 -10.54 -3.45
N ILE A 521 19.88 -10.41 -3.28
CA ILE A 521 18.99 -11.54 -3.05
C ILE A 521 18.98 -12.46 -4.26
N ILE A 522 18.75 -11.96 -5.48
CA ILE A 522 18.72 -12.81 -6.67
C ILE A 522 20.08 -13.47 -6.94
N LYS A 523 21.20 -12.82 -6.56
CA LYS A 523 22.52 -13.44 -6.63
C LYS A 523 22.60 -14.67 -5.74
N GLN A 524 22.14 -14.58 -4.49
CA GLN A 524 22.09 -15.72 -3.57
C GLN A 524 21.11 -16.79 -4.07
N ASP A 525 19.95 -16.40 -4.59
CA ASP A 525 18.97 -17.32 -5.16
C ASP A 525 19.57 -18.12 -6.32
N ILE A 526 20.35 -17.48 -7.20
CA ILE A 526 21.07 -18.15 -8.30
C ILE A 526 22.05 -19.18 -7.80
N GLU A 527 22.82 -18.87 -6.76
CA GLU A 527 23.78 -19.81 -6.17
C GLU A 527 23.07 -21.07 -5.64
N VAL A 528 21.94 -20.90 -4.96
CA VAL A 528 21.11 -22.01 -4.47
C VAL A 528 20.48 -22.79 -5.63
N ILE A 529 19.95 -22.12 -6.66
CA ILE A 529 19.38 -22.79 -7.84
C ILE A 529 20.44 -23.64 -8.54
N LYS A 530 21.67 -23.12 -8.72
CA LYS A 530 22.79 -23.88 -9.29
C LYS A 530 23.19 -25.06 -8.41
N MET A 531 23.17 -24.89 -7.09
CA MET A 531 23.41 -26.00 -6.15
C MET A 531 22.32 -27.06 -6.30
N GLN A 532 21.05 -26.69 -6.41
CA GLN A 532 19.94 -27.61 -6.65
C GLN A 532 20.09 -28.37 -7.97
N ASP A 533 20.52 -27.69 -9.04
CA ASP A 533 20.78 -28.31 -10.35
C ASP A 533 21.90 -29.40 -10.31
N ASN A 534 22.80 -29.36 -9.31
CA ASN A 534 23.81 -30.42 -9.10
C ASN A 534 23.25 -31.69 -8.43
N HIS A 535 22.11 -31.58 -7.76
CA HIS A 535 21.45 -32.71 -7.10
C HIS A 535 20.40 -33.40 -7.98
N THR A 536 20.12 -32.88 -9.19
CA THR A 536 19.17 -33.45 -10.14
C THR A 536 19.88 -33.97 -11.39
N LYS A 537 19.37 -35.08 -11.97
CA LYS A 537 19.78 -35.56 -13.30
C LYS A 537 19.06 -34.81 -14.44
N PHE A 538 18.00 -34.08 -14.13
CA PHE A 538 17.25 -33.30 -15.11
C PHE A 538 18.03 -32.08 -15.56
N LYS A 539 18.07 -31.85 -16.87
CA LYS A 539 18.74 -30.66 -17.44
C LYS A 539 17.72 -29.66 -17.95
N THR A 540 17.93 -28.39 -17.63
CA THR A 540 17.11 -27.30 -18.16
C THR A 540 17.28 -27.25 -19.69
N LYS A 541 16.18 -27.33 -20.41
CA LYS A 541 16.15 -27.33 -21.87
C LYS A 541 15.53 -26.06 -22.45
N GLN A 542 14.58 -25.50 -21.72
CA GLN A 542 13.85 -24.30 -22.19
C GLN A 542 13.47 -23.44 -20.98
N THR A 543 13.68 -22.15 -21.15
CA THR A 543 13.26 -21.11 -20.19
C THR A 543 12.29 -20.15 -20.88
N GLU A 544 11.34 -19.57 -20.14
CA GLU A 544 10.31 -18.62 -20.65
C GLU A 544 9.65 -19.11 -21.94
N LYS A 545 9.34 -20.42 -21.99
CA LYS A 545 8.80 -21.03 -23.20
C LYS A 545 7.34 -20.67 -23.41
N ARG A 546 7.07 -19.87 -24.44
CA ARG A 546 5.71 -19.59 -24.88
C ARG A 546 5.15 -20.78 -25.66
N ILE A 547 3.98 -21.27 -25.21
CA ILE A 547 3.22 -22.32 -25.88
C ILE A 547 1.85 -21.75 -26.21
N THR A 548 1.41 -21.93 -27.46
CA THR A 548 0.12 -21.41 -27.95
C THR A 548 -0.65 -22.51 -28.68
N LEU A 549 -1.90 -22.69 -28.29
CA LEU A 549 -2.83 -23.65 -28.89
C LEU A 549 -3.97 -22.89 -29.59
N GLN A 550 -4.25 -23.25 -30.84
CA GLN A 550 -5.45 -22.77 -31.52
C GLN A 550 -6.65 -23.57 -30.99
N LYS A 551 -7.61 -22.91 -30.35
CA LYS A 551 -8.79 -23.56 -29.76
C LYS A 551 -10.01 -23.46 -30.66
N THR A 552 -10.27 -22.29 -31.22
CA THR A 552 -11.29 -22.04 -32.25
C THR A 552 -10.68 -21.15 -33.35
N LYS A 553 -11.45 -20.88 -34.43
CA LYS A 553 -10.98 -20.01 -35.50
C LYS A 553 -10.43 -18.66 -35.01
N ASN A 554 -11.04 -18.11 -33.93
CA ASN A 554 -10.75 -16.76 -33.45
C ASN A 554 -10.19 -16.73 -32.02
N ILE A 555 -10.01 -17.87 -31.36
CA ILE A 555 -9.54 -17.93 -29.98
C ILE A 555 -8.29 -18.80 -29.87
N LYS A 556 -7.21 -18.22 -29.39
CA LYS A 556 -5.98 -18.87 -28.99
C LYS A 556 -5.89 -19.00 -27.49
N PHE A 557 -5.29 -20.07 -27.01
CA PHE A 557 -4.94 -20.26 -25.60
C PHE A 557 -3.41 -20.31 -25.46
N THR A 558 -2.85 -19.45 -24.64
CA THR A 558 -1.40 -19.31 -24.50
C THR A 558 -0.95 -19.31 -23.04
N GLY A 559 0.27 -19.76 -22.82
CA GLY A 559 0.99 -19.60 -21.55
C GLY A 559 2.48 -19.54 -21.78
N ILE A 560 3.18 -19.01 -20.79
CA ILE A 560 4.63 -18.97 -20.75
C ILE A 560 5.03 -19.83 -19.56
N VAL A 561 5.88 -20.83 -19.80
CA VAL A 561 6.42 -21.73 -18.75
C VAL A 561 7.84 -21.26 -18.45
N ASP A 562 8.11 -20.92 -17.20
CA ASP A 562 9.38 -20.28 -16.81
C ASP A 562 10.59 -21.21 -16.99
N LYS A 563 10.47 -22.48 -16.55
CA LYS A 563 11.56 -23.45 -16.66
C LYS A 563 11.00 -24.84 -16.98
N ILE A 564 11.53 -25.46 -18.03
CA ILE A 564 11.25 -26.84 -18.41
C ILE A 564 12.56 -27.60 -18.38
N SER A 565 12.63 -28.64 -17.52
CA SER A 565 13.79 -29.53 -17.39
C SER A 565 13.43 -30.93 -17.86
N ASN A 566 14.31 -31.55 -18.63
CA ASN A 566 14.08 -32.84 -19.26
C ASN A 566 15.15 -33.87 -18.85
N LEU A 567 14.71 -35.11 -18.72
CA LEU A 567 15.57 -36.29 -18.67
C LEU A 567 14.88 -37.41 -19.43
N ASP A 568 15.49 -37.90 -20.51
CA ASP A 568 14.90 -38.94 -21.38
C ASP A 568 13.46 -38.63 -21.77
N ASN A 569 12.51 -39.43 -21.35
CA ASN A 569 11.09 -39.29 -21.61
C ASN A 569 10.33 -38.52 -20.49
N TYR A 570 11.04 -37.85 -19.59
CA TYR A 570 10.46 -37.19 -18.43
C TYR A 570 10.64 -35.68 -18.49
N ILE A 571 9.63 -34.97 -17.98
CA ILE A 571 9.59 -33.51 -17.90
C ILE A 571 9.30 -33.06 -16.47
N ILE A 572 10.03 -32.01 -16.04
CA ILE A 572 9.76 -31.25 -14.83
C ILE A 572 9.41 -29.81 -15.24
N ILE A 573 8.38 -29.27 -14.61
CA ILE A 573 7.91 -27.89 -14.77
C ILE A 573 8.24 -27.12 -13.51
N THR A 574 8.85 -25.94 -13.66
CA THR A 574 9.07 -25.02 -12.53
C THR A 574 8.64 -23.60 -12.94
N ASP A 575 7.89 -22.94 -12.07
CA ASP A 575 7.47 -21.54 -12.24
C ASP A 575 7.96 -20.72 -11.05
N TYR A 576 8.51 -19.56 -11.33
CA TYR A 576 9.13 -18.68 -10.34
C TYR A 576 8.13 -17.69 -9.77
N LYS A 577 8.16 -17.47 -8.44
CA LYS A 577 7.25 -16.55 -7.76
C LYS A 577 7.99 -15.59 -6.85
N THR A 578 7.81 -14.30 -7.08
CA THR A 578 8.28 -13.24 -6.16
C THR A 578 7.33 -13.04 -4.96
N GLY A 579 6.08 -13.50 -5.06
CA GLY A 579 5.10 -13.54 -3.99
C GLY A 579 5.01 -14.89 -3.28
N THR A 580 4.03 -15.06 -2.41
CA THR A 580 3.78 -16.34 -1.73
C THR A 580 3.13 -17.34 -2.69
N PRO A 581 3.78 -18.47 -3.00
CA PRO A 581 3.24 -19.47 -3.91
C PRO A 581 2.08 -20.24 -3.25
N ASN A 582 1.00 -20.45 -4.01
CA ASN A 582 -0.05 -21.41 -3.66
C ASN A 582 0.01 -22.60 -4.62
N THR A 583 0.26 -23.79 -4.08
CA THR A 583 0.43 -25.02 -4.85
C THR A 583 -0.69 -26.04 -4.61
N THR A 584 -1.77 -25.64 -3.93
CA THR A 584 -2.92 -26.56 -3.78
C THR A 584 -3.60 -26.79 -5.12
N LEU A 585 -4.10 -28.00 -5.31
CA LEU A 585 -4.96 -28.40 -6.43
C LEU A 585 -6.44 -28.39 -6.05
N ASP A 586 -6.77 -27.91 -4.84
CA ASP A 586 -8.15 -27.83 -4.39
C ASP A 586 -8.98 -26.92 -5.31
N ASN A 587 -10.24 -27.25 -5.50
CA ASN A 587 -11.17 -26.51 -6.32
C ASN A 587 -10.74 -26.26 -7.78
N ILE A 588 -9.88 -27.11 -8.37
CA ILE A 588 -9.53 -26.99 -9.79
C ILE A 588 -10.75 -27.21 -10.72
N GLU A 589 -11.75 -27.96 -10.31
CA GLU A 589 -12.99 -28.12 -11.05
C GLU A 589 -13.80 -26.81 -11.12
N ASP A 590 -13.71 -26.01 -10.08
CA ASP A 590 -14.32 -24.66 -10.02
C ASP A 590 -13.48 -23.61 -10.76
N GLY A 591 -12.35 -24.02 -11.37
CA GLY A 591 -11.45 -23.13 -12.11
C GLY A 591 -10.50 -22.31 -11.23
N LEU A 592 -10.37 -22.68 -9.93
CA LEU A 592 -9.40 -22.09 -9.02
C LEU A 592 -8.06 -22.83 -9.08
N ASN A 593 -6.98 -22.21 -8.65
CA ASN A 593 -5.63 -22.82 -8.55
C ASN A 593 -5.10 -23.43 -9.85
N MET A 594 -5.51 -22.91 -11.01
CA MET A 594 -5.31 -23.52 -12.32
C MET A 594 -3.94 -23.24 -12.97
N GLN A 595 -2.99 -22.56 -12.31
CA GLN A 595 -1.71 -22.18 -12.97
C GLN A 595 -0.88 -23.40 -13.40
N LEU A 596 -0.54 -24.26 -12.45
CA LEU A 596 0.22 -25.50 -12.74
C LEU A 596 -0.58 -26.47 -13.62
N PRO A 597 -1.89 -26.70 -13.40
CA PRO A 597 -2.74 -27.43 -14.32
C PRO A 597 -2.70 -26.94 -15.77
N VAL A 598 -2.72 -25.62 -15.97
CA VAL A 598 -2.63 -25.01 -17.31
C VAL A 598 -1.27 -25.30 -17.97
N TYR A 599 -0.18 -25.27 -17.22
CA TYR A 599 1.14 -25.60 -17.77
C TYR A 599 1.25 -27.08 -18.17
N ILE A 600 0.70 -27.98 -17.35
CA ILE A 600 0.59 -29.40 -17.68
C ILE A 600 -0.15 -29.57 -19.02
N TYR A 601 -1.32 -28.96 -19.13
CA TYR A 601 -2.15 -28.99 -20.33
C TYR A 601 -1.42 -28.44 -21.57
N LEU A 602 -0.76 -27.27 -21.45
CA LEU A 602 -0.05 -26.64 -22.55
C LEU A 602 1.13 -27.50 -23.06
N ILE A 603 1.89 -28.10 -22.17
CA ILE A 603 3.03 -28.97 -22.54
C ILE A 603 2.51 -30.21 -23.24
N LYS A 604 1.51 -30.88 -22.68
CA LYS A 604 0.95 -32.13 -23.23
C LYS A 604 0.27 -31.92 -24.57
N ASN A 605 -0.33 -30.79 -24.83
CA ASN A 605 -1.10 -30.52 -26.05
C ASN A 605 -0.36 -29.65 -27.07
N GLY A 606 0.71 -28.94 -26.69
CA GLY A 606 1.35 -27.97 -27.57
C GLY A 606 2.86 -28.09 -27.72
N LEU A 607 3.55 -28.80 -26.83
CA LEU A 607 5.00 -28.91 -26.88
C LEU A 607 5.48 -30.36 -27.07
N ASP A 608 5.05 -31.28 -26.19
CA ASP A 608 5.55 -32.66 -26.17
C ASP A 608 4.48 -33.62 -25.63
N LYS A 609 3.79 -34.31 -26.56
CA LYS A 609 2.66 -35.19 -26.24
C LYS A 609 3.10 -36.50 -25.63
N GLU A 610 4.31 -36.97 -25.98
CA GLU A 610 4.77 -38.30 -25.65
C GLU A 610 5.46 -38.38 -24.29
N LYS A 611 6.15 -37.29 -23.88
CA LYS A 611 6.86 -37.27 -22.61
C LYS A 611 5.95 -37.22 -21.41
N GLN A 612 6.38 -37.82 -20.33
CA GLN A 612 5.67 -37.85 -19.06
C GLN A 612 6.08 -36.69 -18.16
N ILE A 613 5.12 -35.98 -17.61
CA ILE A 613 5.37 -34.98 -16.57
C ILE A 613 5.52 -35.74 -15.25
N VAL A 614 6.65 -35.51 -14.58
CA VAL A 614 7.02 -36.23 -13.34
C VAL A 614 7.20 -35.29 -12.14
N GLY A 615 7.11 -33.98 -12.37
CA GLY A 615 7.14 -32.96 -11.32
C GLY A 615 6.68 -31.62 -11.85
N PHE A 616 5.94 -30.88 -11.02
CA PHE A 616 5.51 -29.52 -11.31
C PHE A 616 5.47 -28.68 -10.04
N TYR A 617 6.19 -27.56 -10.06
CA TYR A 617 6.52 -26.82 -8.87
C TYR A 617 6.41 -25.32 -9.05
N LEU A 618 6.15 -24.62 -7.93
CA LEU A 618 6.40 -23.19 -7.77
C LEU A 618 7.65 -23.01 -6.91
N GLN A 619 8.55 -22.13 -7.32
CA GLN A 619 9.74 -21.77 -6.58
C GLN A 619 9.67 -20.33 -6.14
N LYS A 620 9.71 -20.09 -4.81
CA LYS A 620 9.60 -18.75 -4.24
C LYS A 620 10.96 -18.07 -4.31
N LEU A 621 10.99 -16.92 -5.00
CA LEU A 621 12.08 -15.96 -4.97
C LEU A 621 11.80 -14.89 -3.90
N ILE A 622 12.78 -14.07 -3.56
CA ILE A 622 12.65 -12.96 -2.60
C ILE A 622 12.23 -13.46 -1.21
N ASN A 623 13.18 -14.02 -0.52
CA ASN A 623 12.98 -14.49 0.84
C ASN A 623 13.68 -13.56 1.83
N LYS A 624 13.07 -13.35 3.01
CA LYS A 624 13.75 -12.77 4.17
C LYS A 624 14.54 -13.91 4.84
N SER A 625 15.78 -14.11 4.43
CA SER A 625 16.66 -15.12 5.01
C SER A 625 17.87 -14.43 5.63
N TYR A 626 18.27 -14.89 6.79
CA TYR A 626 19.42 -14.37 7.54
C TYR A 626 20.62 -15.32 7.52
N THR A 627 20.39 -16.56 7.11
CA THR A 627 21.39 -17.61 7.02
C THR A 627 21.32 -18.32 5.65
N GLU A 628 22.40 -18.96 5.25
CA GLU A 628 22.44 -19.77 4.03
C GLU A 628 21.45 -20.94 4.09
N GLU A 629 21.34 -21.59 5.25
CA GLU A 629 20.41 -22.69 5.46
C GLU A 629 18.95 -22.25 5.31
N GLU A 630 18.57 -21.09 5.84
CA GLU A 630 17.24 -20.51 5.63
C GLU A 630 16.98 -20.20 4.17
N THR A 631 17.98 -19.68 3.44
CA THR A 631 17.86 -19.39 2.01
C THR A 631 17.61 -20.67 1.22
N ILE A 632 18.36 -21.73 1.48
CA ILE A 632 18.15 -23.04 0.84
C ILE A 632 16.74 -23.56 1.13
N ASN A 633 16.29 -23.53 2.38
CA ASN A 633 14.97 -24.02 2.77
C ASN A 633 13.82 -23.21 2.15
N ASN A 634 13.98 -21.90 2.02
CA ASN A 634 12.97 -21.03 1.43
C ASN A 634 12.86 -21.18 -0.10
N LEU A 635 13.96 -21.55 -0.77
CA LEU A 635 14.04 -21.75 -2.22
C LEU A 635 13.70 -23.20 -2.64
N LYS A 636 13.34 -24.09 -1.74
CA LYS A 636 12.90 -25.43 -2.11
C LYS A 636 11.67 -25.37 -3.03
N LEU A 637 11.66 -26.25 -4.01
CA LEU A 637 10.57 -26.44 -4.96
C LEU A 637 9.31 -26.89 -4.22
N ASN A 638 8.23 -26.14 -4.32
CA ASN A 638 6.95 -26.45 -3.69
C ASN A 638 5.95 -26.89 -4.76
N GLY A 639 5.50 -28.13 -4.70
CA GLY A 639 4.58 -28.69 -5.71
C GLY A 639 4.44 -30.20 -5.57
N TYR A 640 4.15 -30.87 -6.66
CA TYR A 640 3.86 -32.30 -6.69
C TYR A 640 4.92 -33.05 -7.45
N THR A 641 5.26 -34.22 -6.94
CA THR A 641 6.27 -35.16 -7.51
C THR A 641 5.59 -36.47 -7.80
N ILE A 642 5.97 -37.12 -8.93
CA ILE A 642 5.44 -38.42 -9.29
C ILE A 642 5.74 -39.47 -8.18
N ASN A 643 4.74 -40.31 -7.89
CA ASN A 643 4.87 -41.38 -6.91
C ASN A 643 5.63 -42.61 -7.52
N ASN A 644 6.89 -42.40 -7.81
CA ASN A 644 7.80 -43.47 -8.29
C ASN A 644 9.21 -43.15 -7.78
N GLU A 645 9.69 -43.97 -6.88
CA GLU A 645 10.96 -43.75 -6.17
C GLU A 645 12.18 -43.70 -7.11
N GLN A 646 12.22 -44.53 -8.14
CA GLN A 646 13.32 -44.53 -9.11
C GLN A 646 13.37 -43.21 -9.91
N ILE A 647 12.23 -42.61 -10.15
CA ILE A 647 12.15 -41.30 -10.81
C ILE A 647 12.45 -40.17 -9.81
N ILE A 648 11.97 -40.27 -8.58
CA ILE A 648 12.25 -39.31 -7.50
C ILE A 648 13.77 -39.21 -7.28
N GLU A 649 14.50 -40.31 -7.21
CA GLU A 649 15.96 -40.32 -7.08
C GLU A 649 16.67 -39.60 -8.24
N LYS A 650 16.10 -39.64 -9.44
CA LYS A 650 16.63 -38.87 -10.58
C LYS A 650 16.31 -37.40 -10.50
N ILE A 651 15.15 -37.02 -9.88
CA ILE A 651 14.76 -35.64 -9.64
C ILE A 651 15.63 -35.03 -8.55
N ASP A 652 15.88 -35.79 -7.47
CA ASP A 652 16.62 -35.32 -6.31
C ASP A 652 17.37 -36.50 -5.67
N ASN A 653 18.69 -36.47 -5.77
CA ASN A 653 19.52 -37.51 -5.16
C ASN A 653 19.59 -37.41 -3.62
N THR A 654 18.97 -36.35 -3.04
CA THR A 654 18.84 -36.16 -1.57
C THR A 654 17.42 -36.40 -1.07
N TYR A 655 16.57 -37.08 -1.83
CA TYR A 655 15.14 -37.21 -1.60
C TYR A 655 14.72 -37.76 -0.23
N GLU A 656 15.59 -38.55 0.43
CA GLU A 656 15.31 -39.07 1.78
C GLU A 656 15.16 -37.95 2.84
N ASP A 657 15.90 -36.85 2.68
CA ASP A 657 15.72 -35.56 3.38
C ASP A 657 16.06 -34.41 2.41
N SER A 658 15.14 -34.14 1.53
CA SER A 658 15.37 -33.36 0.33
C SER A 658 15.91 -31.95 0.59
N LYS A 659 16.95 -31.59 -0.16
CA LYS A 659 17.48 -30.22 -0.24
C LYS A 659 16.83 -29.41 -1.37
N ILE A 660 16.15 -30.09 -2.30
CA ILE A 660 15.52 -29.46 -3.49
C ILE A 660 14.03 -29.30 -3.30
N ILE A 661 13.32 -30.33 -2.82
CA ILE A 661 11.85 -30.38 -2.80
C ILE A 661 11.35 -30.14 -1.39
N LYS A 662 10.43 -29.17 -1.24
CA LYS A 662 9.81 -28.82 0.04
C LYS A 662 8.90 -29.94 0.53
N GLY A 663 9.14 -30.41 1.77
CA GLY A 663 8.32 -31.44 2.38
C GLY A 663 8.63 -32.85 1.86
N MET A 664 9.61 -33.07 0.99
CA MET A 664 10.04 -34.37 0.56
C MET A 664 10.95 -34.99 1.63
N LYS A 665 10.43 -35.99 2.32
CA LYS A 665 11.15 -36.69 3.36
C LYS A 665 10.66 -38.15 3.45
N LYS A 666 11.56 -39.08 3.67
CA LYS A 666 11.27 -40.51 3.72
C LYS A 666 11.66 -41.11 5.09
N THR A 667 10.83 -41.98 5.61
CA THR A 667 11.20 -42.92 6.68
C THR A 667 11.86 -44.15 6.05
N LYS A 668 12.25 -45.15 6.86
CA LYS A 668 12.87 -46.37 6.33
C LYS A 668 12.05 -47.06 5.22
N ASN A 669 10.72 -46.97 5.26
CA ASN A 669 9.84 -47.68 4.34
C ASN A 669 8.90 -46.80 3.49
N ASN A 670 8.52 -45.63 3.97
CA ASN A 670 7.48 -44.78 3.32
C ASN A 670 7.86 -43.30 3.36
N PHE A 671 7.31 -42.53 2.44
CA PHE A 671 7.32 -41.08 2.53
C PHE A 671 6.38 -40.58 3.66
N TYR A 672 6.69 -39.42 4.24
CA TYR A 672 5.77 -38.81 5.20
C TYR A 672 4.46 -38.40 4.52
N SER A 673 3.35 -38.46 5.23
CA SER A 673 2.02 -38.16 4.71
C SER A 673 1.85 -36.73 4.15
N TYR A 674 2.69 -35.78 4.60
CA TYR A 674 2.70 -34.42 4.07
C TYR A 674 3.52 -34.25 2.77
N THR A 675 4.18 -35.30 2.29
CA THR A 675 4.91 -35.28 1.01
C THR A 675 3.91 -35.31 -0.15
N LYS A 676 3.94 -34.30 -1.00
CA LYS A 676 3.01 -34.17 -2.12
C LYS A 676 3.41 -35.08 -3.27
N LEU A 677 2.93 -36.32 -3.23
CA LEU A 677 3.08 -37.26 -4.31
C LEU A 677 1.85 -37.30 -5.21
N ILE A 678 2.05 -37.63 -6.49
CA ILE A 678 0.99 -37.68 -7.48
C ILE A 678 1.23 -38.83 -8.46
N THR A 679 0.17 -39.45 -8.96
CA THR A 679 0.22 -40.52 -9.96
C THR A 679 0.08 -39.97 -11.39
N GLN A 680 0.41 -40.77 -12.40
CA GLN A 680 0.19 -40.41 -13.81
C GLN A 680 -1.31 -40.32 -14.15
N GLU A 681 -2.13 -41.11 -13.49
CA GLU A 681 -3.59 -41.08 -13.66
C GLU A 681 -4.16 -39.76 -13.14
N GLU A 682 -3.73 -39.30 -11.98
CA GLU A 682 -4.11 -37.99 -11.44
C GLU A 682 -3.62 -36.83 -12.31
N ILE A 683 -2.41 -36.92 -12.89
CA ILE A 683 -1.93 -35.90 -13.85
C ILE A 683 -2.82 -35.86 -15.09
N LYS A 684 -3.25 -37.02 -15.61
CA LYS A 684 -4.20 -37.07 -16.72
C LYS A 684 -5.54 -36.48 -16.36
N LYS A 685 -6.05 -36.77 -15.16
CA LYS A 685 -7.28 -36.16 -14.63
C LYS A 685 -7.19 -34.62 -14.55
N ILE A 686 -6.06 -34.08 -14.08
CA ILE A 686 -5.79 -32.63 -14.09
C ILE A 686 -5.86 -32.07 -15.51
N GLU A 687 -5.30 -32.74 -16.49
CA GLU A 687 -5.34 -32.33 -17.91
C GLU A 687 -6.79 -32.31 -18.44
N GLU A 688 -7.59 -33.31 -18.14
CA GLU A 688 -9.00 -33.39 -18.54
C GLU A 688 -9.84 -32.28 -17.92
N ILE A 689 -9.69 -32.04 -16.61
CA ILE A 689 -10.35 -30.93 -15.90
C ILE A 689 -9.95 -29.58 -16.51
N THR A 690 -8.67 -29.41 -16.80
CA THR A 690 -8.16 -28.18 -17.41
C THR A 690 -8.77 -27.94 -18.79
N ASN A 691 -8.84 -28.98 -19.62
CA ASN A 691 -9.46 -28.88 -20.94
C ASN A 691 -10.96 -28.52 -20.83
N LYS A 692 -11.68 -29.16 -19.92
CA LYS A 692 -13.11 -28.87 -19.62
C LYS A 692 -13.29 -27.41 -19.23
N ASN A 693 -12.44 -26.88 -18.35
CA ASN A 693 -12.49 -25.50 -17.90
C ASN A 693 -12.17 -24.50 -19.01
N ILE A 694 -11.16 -24.76 -19.84
CA ILE A 694 -10.83 -23.92 -21.01
C ILE A 694 -12.03 -23.85 -21.97
N ASN A 695 -12.64 -25.00 -22.29
CA ASN A 695 -13.79 -25.07 -23.19
C ASN A 695 -15.02 -24.37 -22.59
N LYS A 696 -15.22 -24.45 -21.27
CA LYS A 696 -16.29 -23.70 -20.56
C LYS A 696 -16.14 -22.19 -20.73
N VAL A 697 -14.93 -21.66 -20.59
CA VAL A 697 -14.67 -20.23 -20.78
C VAL A 697 -14.89 -19.83 -22.24
N ILE A 698 -14.41 -20.63 -23.18
CA ILE A 698 -14.60 -20.37 -24.63
C ILE A 698 -16.08 -20.31 -24.96
N LYS A 699 -16.86 -21.29 -24.54
CA LYS A 699 -18.30 -21.35 -24.77
C LYS A 699 -19.02 -20.13 -24.17
N ALA A 700 -18.65 -19.75 -22.96
CA ALA A 700 -19.25 -18.58 -22.32
C ALA A 700 -18.95 -17.27 -23.06
N ILE A 701 -17.74 -17.14 -23.63
CA ILE A 701 -17.39 -15.99 -24.48
C ILE A 701 -18.25 -15.97 -25.76
N GLU A 702 -18.43 -17.13 -26.41
CA GLU A 702 -19.24 -17.26 -27.62
C GLU A 702 -20.73 -16.97 -27.33
N ASP A 703 -21.20 -17.36 -26.15
CA ASP A 703 -22.59 -17.11 -25.69
C ASP A 703 -22.79 -15.70 -25.10
N ALA A 704 -21.72 -14.90 -24.98
CA ALA A 704 -21.73 -13.60 -24.31
C ALA A 704 -22.22 -13.64 -22.86
N ASP A 705 -21.91 -14.72 -22.14
CA ASP A 705 -22.27 -14.91 -20.72
C ASP A 705 -21.23 -14.27 -19.80
N PHE A 706 -21.45 -13.00 -19.48
CA PHE A 706 -20.57 -12.20 -18.63
C PHE A 706 -21.32 -11.66 -17.39
N LYS A 707 -22.22 -12.45 -16.87
CA LYS A 707 -23.04 -12.07 -15.70
C LYS A 707 -22.19 -11.70 -14.49
N ILE A 708 -22.75 -10.87 -13.63
CA ILE A 708 -22.21 -10.60 -12.30
C ILE A 708 -22.38 -11.88 -11.48
N ASN A 709 -21.26 -12.51 -11.14
CA ASN A 709 -21.28 -13.77 -10.40
C ASN A 709 -19.96 -13.95 -9.61
N PRO A 710 -19.80 -13.21 -8.52
CA PRO A 710 -18.65 -13.39 -7.64
C PRO A 710 -18.70 -14.73 -6.89
N LYS A 711 -17.55 -15.20 -6.42
CA LYS A 711 -17.39 -16.47 -5.71
C LYS A 711 -17.04 -16.24 -4.24
N ARG A 712 -17.69 -17.02 -3.38
CA ARG A 712 -17.38 -17.11 -1.95
C ARG A 712 -16.85 -18.50 -1.65
N LEU A 713 -15.71 -18.59 -0.97
CA LEU A 713 -15.11 -19.84 -0.51
C LEU A 713 -14.75 -19.69 0.98
N ASN A 714 -15.15 -20.67 1.80
CA ASN A 714 -14.91 -20.65 3.26
C ASN A 714 -15.34 -19.33 3.93
N ASN A 715 -16.53 -18.83 3.60
CA ASN A 715 -17.09 -17.56 4.04
C ASN A 715 -16.32 -16.29 3.57
N GLU A 716 -15.24 -16.43 2.81
CA GLU A 716 -14.51 -15.31 2.23
C GLU A 716 -14.96 -15.04 0.79
N LEU A 717 -15.30 -13.80 0.49
CA LEU A 717 -15.68 -13.35 -0.85
C LEU A 717 -14.42 -13.15 -1.71
N ILE A 718 -13.86 -14.26 -2.19
CA ILE A 718 -12.55 -14.31 -2.87
C ILE A 718 -12.48 -13.48 -4.15
N SER A 719 -13.61 -13.32 -4.85
CA SER A 719 -13.67 -12.56 -6.11
C SER A 719 -13.59 -11.05 -5.92
N CYS A 720 -14.08 -10.55 -4.78
CA CYS A 720 -14.29 -9.13 -4.56
C CYS A 720 -13.24 -8.48 -3.65
N LYS A 721 -12.41 -9.26 -2.95
CA LYS A 721 -11.42 -8.75 -1.99
C LYS A 721 -10.54 -7.63 -2.56
N TYR A 722 -10.07 -7.79 -3.80
CA TYR A 722 -9.22 -6.83 -4.51
C TYR A 722 -9.84 -6.36 -5.83
N CYS A 723 -11.16 -6.47 -5.97
CA CYS A 723 -11.84 -6.07 -7.20
C CYS A 723 -12.02 -4.55 -7.25
N LYS A 724 -11.55 -3.94 -8.34
CA LYS A 724 -11.66 -2.48 -8.57
C LYS A 724 -13.06 -2.06 -9.09
N TYR A 725 -13.95 -3.01 -9.37
CA TYR A 725 -15.23 -2.77 -10.05
C TYR A 725 -16.45 -2.92 -9.14
N LYS A 726 -16.27 -2.93 -7.83
CA LYS A 726 -17.36 -3.08 -6.87
C LYS A 726 -18.41 -1.98 -7.02
N ASP A 727 -17.96 -0.74 -7.21
CA ASP A 727 -18.85 0.42 -7.37
C ASP A 727 -19.54 0.48 -8.74
N LEU A 728 -19.20 -0.43 -9.64
CA LEU A 728 -19.80 -0.54 -10.97
C LEU A 728 -20.76 -1.72 -11.08
N CYS A 729 -20.46 -2.83 -10.41
CA CYS A 729 -21.23 -4.06 -10.60
C CYS A 729 -22.49 -4.13 -9.72
N PHE A 730 -22.50 -3.49 -8.55
CA PHE A 730 -23.64 -3.53 -7.60
C PHE A 730 -24.15 -4.96 -7.35
N TYR A 731 -23.21 -5.92 -7.16
CA TYR A 731 -23.59 -7.31 -6.93
C TYR A 731 -24.47 -7.46 -5.68
N LYS A 732 -25.38 -8.42 -5.71
CA LYS A 732 -26.29 -8.78 -4.63
C LYS A 732 -25.91 -10.15 -4.06
N GLU A 733 -26.42 -10.48 -2.87
CA GLU A 733 -26.16 -11.79 -2.25
C GLU A 733 -26.61 -12.95 -3.15
N GLU A 734 -27.72 -12.77 -3.89
CA GLU A 734 -28.22 -13.76 -4.87
C GLU A 734 -27.29 -14.01 -6.06
N ASP A 735 -26.37 -13.07 -6.37
CA ASP A 735 -25.41 -13.20 -7.46
C ASP A 735 -24.19 -14.04 -7.05
N ILE A 736 -24.01 -14.25 -5.74
CA ILE A 736 -22.84 -14.94 -5.20
C ILE A 736 -22.99 -16.45 -5.35
N THR A 737 -22.02 -17.08 -5.96
CA THR A 737 -21.89 -18.53 -5.91
C THR A 737 -21.05 -18.93 -4.69
N ASN A 738 -21.66 -19.66 -3.76
CA ASN A 738 -20.96 -20.23 -2.62
C ASN A 738 -20.28 -21.54 -3.04
N LEU A 739 -18.95 -21.55 -3.01
CA LEU A 739 -18.14 -22.73 -3.28
C LEU A 739 -17.85 -23.44 -1.96
N LYS A 740 -17.86 -24.76 -1.99
CA LYS A 740 -17.32 -25.60 -0.91
C LYS A 740 -15.85 -25.89 -1.20
N GLN A 741 -15.05 -26.03 -0.17
CA GLN A 741 -13.68 -26.52 -0.37
C GLN A 741 -13.76 -27.98 -0.82
N LYS A 742 -13.13 -28.26 -1.95
CA LYS A 742 -13.02 -29.60 -2.54
C LYS A 742 -11.54 -29.97 -2.62
N PRO A 743 -11.05 -30.78 -1.70
CA PRO A 743 -9.70 -31.34 -1.80
C PRO A 743 -9.52 -32.09 -3.10
N PHE A 744 -8.32 -32.03 -3.69
CA PHE A 744 -8.04 -32.72 -4.97
C PHE A 744 -8.21 -34.23 -4.87
N GLU A 745 -7.94 -34.83 -3.72
CA GLU A 745 -8.08 -36.27 -3.45
C GLU A 745 -9.53 -36.77 -3.53
N GLU A 746 -10.49 -35.89 -3.26
CA GLU A 746 -11.93 -36.19 -3.33
C GLU A 746 -12.56 -35.93 -4.72
N ILE A 747 -11.79 -35.37 -5.65
CA ILE A 747 -12.27 -35.03 -6.99
C ILE A 747 -12.43 -36.33 -7.81
N GLY A 748 -13.65 -36.73 -8.07
CA GLY A 748 -14.00 -37.89 -8.93
C GLY A 748 -14.70 -39.04 -8.25
N ASP A 749 -14.96 -38.98 -6.95
CA ASP A 749 -15.72 -40.00 -6.23
C ASP A 749 -17.26 -39.76 -6.27
N GLU A 750 -17.72 -38.61 -6.80
CA GLU A 750 -19.15 -38.28 -6.88
C GLU A 750 -19.90 -38.92 -8.09
N ASP A 751 -19.19 -39.57 -9.04
CA ASP A 751 -19.79 -40.18 -10.24
C ASP A 751 -19.63 -41.73 -10.27
N ALA A 752 -19.40 -42.41 -9.12
CA ALA A 752 -19.33 -43.86 -9.01
C ALA A 752 -20.61 -44.44 -8.40
#